data_cdc8bb23195387274174e7576b316810
#
_entry.id   cdc8bb23195387274174e7576b316810
#
_cell.length_a   1.000
_cell.length_b   1.000
_cell.length_c   1.000
_cell.angle_alpha   90.00
_cell.angle_beta   90.00
_cell.angle_gamma   90.00
#
_symmetry.space_group_name_H-M   'P 1'
#
loop_
_entity.id
_entity.type
_entity.pdbx_description
1 polymer ?
#
loop_
_entity_poly.entity_id
_entity_poly.type
_entity_poly.pdbx_seq_one_letter_code
_entity_poly.pdbx_strand_id
1 'polypeptide(L)'
;MLCGTEYMKNGRTAILKSTDKGNTFTYTDVTAKFKTHGNGNGRGNGERLAVDPKNSNILFCGSRANGLWKSTDAGVSWNLAWNAVTTTGNGNGICFVLFDPSGNVVNGASQTIYIGVSRTGGGNIYKSTDGGANFTDISATTAFMPHRVALQGTTMYATYADGAGPATNGDGKLYKLNTATGVWTNVTPVSWKDHSYGGVSIDPTNVNRVIVSSCGSYSNNQYGGGWGDFIFLSTDAGSTWTLKNGTNATYNNNGMAWTGDGAVNWMDCIEFDQSNPSKVRVIGGGGVYTCSDIAATNPSWKCDVIGIEETAFLDGISIPGGPFISSFGDVCGFVHDPLTSFPSAKLSPTDGNNQSIAYAAGNTNKVVRASSGGSVIYYSTNKGATWTASATNMGPHGRVGISADGGTILHRPGDGSTTTYYTTNNGASWSACSGVSSPDAVPVADQVNSNYFYIYNPINGQMLSSSNKGVSFSVAGTPGTNTFEPWVATTLIRSVPGLEGHIWVPLGGNGLKYSTDHGATYTTLSNVSYCTTVGIGKTMAGASYPTIFIWGTVSGITGLFRSANQGATWIRINDDTHQFGGTPLLIGDMNVDGRVYMGAAGGRGLIYWDSTEPSVSYVTLANRGTNLLMDGMYRSANGSNAGQYANSGATAQQWSIEPVGNYVLLKNRATNLYLDGMYRNTNGSLAGQYSYSGSDAQYWTRETTGSYVKFKNKVSGLYLDGMGTTTNGADLFQWGQSSSFNQEWSINIVGTQSLNINSVSKGAISEESNFSIAFFPNPFSTNFKVEAAKSSEPIRVSIFDVAGKKVQEAESSTESGQLLMGSSLQPGLYLVKVEGVNSNLSKSFKIIKK
;
A
#
# COMPACT_ATOMS: atom_id res chain seq x y z
N MET A 1 18.00 -2.19 2.13
CA MET A 1 16.93 -2.68 1.24
C MET A 1 17.08 -2.02 -0.10
N LEU A 2 17.03 -2.76 -1.17
CA LEU A 2 17.13 -2.25 -2.54
C LEU A 2 15.71 -2.09 -3.09
N CYS A 3 15.40 -0.91 -3.61
CA CYS A 3 14.09 -0.59 -4.13
C CYS A 3 14.23 0.05 -5.52
N GLY A 4 13.44 -0.39 -6.47
CA GLY A 4 13.40 0.19 -7.80
C GLY A 4 12.63 -0.68 -8.75
N THR A 5 12.05 -0.07 -9.75
CA THR A 5 11.32 -0.77 -10.79
C THR A 5 11.54 -0.12 -12.13
N GLU A 6 11.94 -0.92 -13.11
CA GLU A 6 12.05 -0.48 -14.49
C GLU A 6 10.70 -0.22 -15.13
N TYR A 7 9.63 -0.74 -14.53
CA TYR A 7 8.28 -0.67 -15.06
C TYR A 7 7.51 0.58 -14.67
N MET A 8 8.03 1.41 -13.78
CA MET A 8 7.39 2.69 -13.47
C MET A 8 7.99 3.80 -14.32
N LYS A 9 7.17 4.68 -14.85
CA LYS A 9 7.56 5.77 -15.77
C LYS A 9 8.72 6.62 -15.25
N ASN A 10 8.86 6.76 -13.96
CA ASN A 10 9.97 7.42 -13.29
C ASN A 10 10.71 6.45 -12.38
N GLY A 11 10.83 5.18 -12.81
CA GLY A 11 11.44 4.10 -12.04
C GLY A 11 12.78 4.50 -11.48
N ARG A 12 12.82 4.84 -10.20
CA ARG A 12 14.04 5.15 -9.47
C ARG A 12 14.56 3.89 -8.83
N THR A 13 15.86 3.70 -8.94
CA THR A 13 16.57 2.70 -8.15
C THR A 13 17.19 3.39 -6.95
N ALA A 14 16.86 2.91 -5.75
CA ALA A 14 17.36 3.52 -4.52
C ALA A 14 17.82 2.46 -3.52
N ILE A 15 18.81 2.83 -2.73
CA ILE A 15 19.21 2.10 -1.54
C ILE A 15 18.48 2.75 -0.35
N LEU A 16 17.67 1.96 0.35
CA LEU A 16 16.98 2.39 1.55
C LEU A 16 17.80 1.99 2.77
N LYS A 17 18.01 2.93 3.69
CA LYS A 17 18.76 2.71 4.93
C LYS A 17 17.94 3.14 6.13
N SER A 18 17.83 2.25 7.11
CA SER A 18 17.26 2.54 8.43
C SER A 18 18.37 2.48 9.49
N THR A 19 18.30 3.37 10.47
CA THR A 19 19.16 3.36 11.68
C THR A 19 18.34 3.11 12.95
N ASP A 20 17.04 2.85 12.82
CA ASP A 20 16.06 2.68 13.89
C ASP A 20 15.23 1.39 13.73
N LYS A 21 15.85 0.31 13.23
CA LYS A 21 15.24 -1.01 13.04
C LYS A 21 14.02 -1.02 12.10
N GLY A 22 14.04 -0.15 11.09
CA GLY A 22 13.00 -0.10 10.07
C GLY A 22 11.80 0.81 10.39
N ASN A 23 11.87 1.61 11.47
CA ASN A 23 10.81 2.57 11.75
C ASN A 23 10.85 3.76 10.76
N THR A 24 12.05 4.21 10.40
CA THR A 24 12.25 5.24 9.38
C THR A 24 13.33 4.85 8.39
N PHE A 25 13.28 5.41 7.18
CA PHE A 25 14.26 5.16 6.13
C PHE A 25 14.73 6.47 5.50
N THR A 26 16.03 6.56 5.29
CA THR A 26 16.64 7.47 4.32
C THR A 26 16.88 6.71 3.02
N TYR A 27 16.93 7.40 1.89
CA TYR A 27 17.24 6.76 0.61
C TYR A 27 18.39 7.45 -0.12
N THR A 28 19.17 6.66 -0.84
CA THR A 28 20.17 7.13 -1.79
C THR A 28 19.72 6.77 -3.20
N ASP A 29 19.48 7.75 -4.04
CA ASP A 29 19.13 7.54 -5.45
C ASP A 29 20.38 7.07 -6.22
N VAL A 30 20.32 5.87 -6.78
CA VAL A 30 21.39 5.26 -7.59
C VAL A 30 20.97 5.01 -9.04
N THR A 31 19.85 5.58 -9.48
CA THR A 31 19.24 5.36 -10.80
C THR A 31 20.20 5.64 -11.95
N ALA A 32 21.06 6.68 -11.81
CA ALA A 32 22.06 7.01 -12.82
C ALA A 32 23.28 6.07 -12.82
N LYS A 33 23.43 5.20 -11.81
CA LYS A 33 24.58 4.31 -11.65
C LYS A 33 24.25 2.89 -12.04
N PHE A 34 23.20 2.32 -11.43
CA PHE A 34 22.75 0.96 -11.71
C PHE A 34 21.26 0.83 -11.47
N LYS A 35 20.67 -0.17 -12.10
CA LYS A 35 19.24 -0.44 -12.00
C LYS A 35 18.99 -1.78 -11.33
N THR A 36 17.90 -1.83 -10.59
CA THR A 36 17.30 -3.04 -10.04
C THR A 36 15.97 -3.28 -10.69
N HIS A 37 15.49 -4.50 -10.58
CA HIS A 37 14.27 -4.95 -11.26
C HIS A 37 13.44 -5.73 -10.24
N GLY A 38 12.26 -5.20 -9.90
CA GLY A 38 11.41 -5.79 -8.87
C GLY A 38 10.64 -7.02 -9.33
N ASN A 39 10.40 -7.16 -10.63
CA ASN A 39 9.68 -8.29 -11.20
C ASN A 39 10.40 -8.80 -12.47
N GLY A 40 10.13 -10.03 -12.89
CA GLY A 40 10.76 -10.66 -14.06
C GLY A 40 11.73 -11.77 -13.70
N ASN A 41 12.38 -12.33 -14.72
CA ASN A 41 13.31 -13.44 -14.54
C ASN A 41 14.45 -13.10 -13.58
N GLY A 42 14.78 -14.03 -12.69
CA GLY A 42 15.83 -13.87 -11.68
C GLY A 42 15.47 -12.95 -10.51
N ARG A 43 14.18 -12.62 -10.33
CA ARG A 43 13.73 -11.80 -9.18
C ARG A 43 13.93 -12.47 -7.82
N GLY A 44 13.94 -13.79 -7.78
CA GLY A 44 14.16 -14.58 -6.57
C GLY A 44 15.64 -14.80 -6.23
N ASN A 45 16.56 -14.59 -7.18
CA ASN A 45 17.99 -14.84 -6.96
C ASN A 45 18.58 -13.80 -5.99
N GLY A 46 19.52 -14.19 -5.17
CA GLY A 46 20.16 -13.21 -4.28
C GLY A 46 20.97 -13.83 -3.14
N GLU A 47 21.36 -13.05 -2.17
CA GLU A 47 21.09 -11.61 -1.99
C GLU A 47 22.07 -10.78 -2.84
N ARG A 48 21.59 -9.79 -3.55
CA ARG A 48 22.42 -8.92 -4.40
C ARG A 48 23.10 -7.78 -3.64
N LEU A 49 22.55 -7.41 -2.49
CA LEU A 49 23.07 -6.36 -1.62
C LEU A 49 23.63 -7.01 -0.36
N ALA A 50 24.92 -6.81 -0.09
CA ALA A 50 25.59 -7.34 1.06
C ALA A 50 26.34 -6.22 1.83
N VAL A 51 26.29 -6.31 3.16
CA VAL A 51 27.03 -5.45 4.07
C VAL A 51 28.20 -6.24 4.64
N ASP A 52 29.38 -5.64 4.70
CA ASP A 52 30.56 -6.26 5.31
C ASP A 52 30.31 -6.51 6.80
N PRO A 53 30.38 -7.77 7.28
CA PRO A 53 30.14 -8.13 8.67
C PRO A 53 31.18 -7.55 9.65
N LYS A 54 32.31 -7.05 9.14
CA LYS A 54 33.41 -6.43 9.95
C LYS A 54 33.37 -4.91 9.88
N ASN A 55 32.76 -4.33 8.83
CA ASN A 55 32.70 -2.88 8.63
C ASN A 55 31.39 -2.46 7.92
N SER A 56 30.43 -2.02 8.69
CA SER A 56 29.11 -1.63 8.17
C SER A 56 29.10 -0.43 7.19
N ASN A 57 30.24 0.28 7.04
CA ASN A 57 30.39 1.30 6.01
C ASN A 57 30.64 0.71 4.62
N ILE A 58 31.07 -0.56 4.54
CA ILE A 58 31.37 -1.22 3.28
C ILE A 58 30.18 -2.09 2.85
N LEU A 59 29.69 -1.82 1.66
CA LEU A 59 28.62 -2.57 1.02
C LEU A 59 28.99 -2.89 -0.41
N PHE A 60 28.48 -4.02 -0.91
CA PHE A 60 28.50 -4.34 -2.33
C PHE A 60 27.09 -4.60 -2.82
N CYS A 61 26.83 -4.19 -4.07
CA CYS A 61 25.58 -4.46 -4.76
C CYS A 61 25.82 -4.99 -6.17
N GLY A 62 25.33 -6.21 -6.43
CA GLY A 62 25.31 -6.81 -7.75
C GLY A 62 24.14 -6.26 -8.56
N SER A 63 24.40 -5.72 -9.74
CA SER A 63 23.37 -5.20 -10.61
C SER A 63 23.03 -6.16 -11.76
N ARG A 64 21.87 -5.94 -12.36
CA ARG A 64 21.43 -6.74 -13.52
C ARG A 64 22.19 -6.40 -14.80
N ALA A 65 22.50 -5.12 -15.00
CA ALA A 65 23.05 -4.67 -16.27
C ALA A 65 24.27 -3.74 -16.14
N ASN A 66 24.72 -3.45 -14.92
CA ASN A 66 25.71 -2.41 -14.67
C ASN A 66 26.93 -2.89 -13.85
N GLY A 67 27.15 -4.20 -13.70
CA GLY A 67 28.28 -4.77 -12.96
C GLY A 67 28.11 -4.76 -11.45
N LEU A 68 29.24 -4.83 -10.70
CA LEU A 68 29.31 -4.84 -9.24
C LEU A 68 29.66 -3.45 -8.73
N TRP A 69 28.88 -2.96 -7.78
CA TRP A 69 29.06 -1.65 -7.16
C TRP A 69 29.45 -1.76 -5.69
N LYS A 70 30.30 -0.83 -5.24
CA LYS A 70 30.81 -0.76 -3.87
C LYS A 70 30.51 0.59 -3.24
N SER A 71 30.06 0.59 -2.01
CA SER A 71 30.03 1.76 -1.13
C SER A 71 31.06 1.58 -0.02
N THR A 72 31.64 2.68 0.46
CA THR A 72 32.56 2.75 1.62
C THR A 72 32.08 3.73 2.69
N ASP A 73 30.86 4.25 2.54
CA ASP A 73 30.24 5.28 3.38
C ASP A 73 28.80 4.89 3.81
N ALA A 74 28.62 3.61 4.08
CA ALA A 74 27.32 3.06 4.53
C ALA A 74 26.16 3.33 3.55
N GLY A 75 26.42 3.24 2.23
CA GLY A 75 25.42 3.33 1.18
C GLY A 75 25.08 4.75 0.72
N VAL A 76 25.82 5.76 1.17
CA VAL A 76 25.59 7.15 0.75
C VAL A 76 26.10 7.40 -0.67
N SER A 77 27.28 6.85 -1.01
CA SER A 77 27.82 6.91 -2.37
C SER A 77 28.24 5.54 -2.88
N TRP A 78 28.24 5.36 -4.19
CA TRP A 78 28.52 4.09 -4.86
C TRP A 78 29.47 4.27 -6.02
N ASN A 79 30.49 3.40 -6.12
CA ASN A 79 31.47 3.35 -7.19
C ASN A 79 31.47 1.96 -7.83
N LEU A 80 31.71 1.93 -9.14
CA LEU A 80 31.87 0.67 -9.87
C LEU A 80 33.11 -0.05 -9.37
N ALA A 81 32.94 -1.29 -8.88
CA ALA A 81 34.01 -2.11 -8.31
C ALA A 81 34.51 -3.16 -9.30
N TRP A 82 33.62 -3.78 -10.07
CA TRP A 82 33.98 -4.80 -11.05
C TRP A 82 33.00 -4.81 -12.21
N ASN A 83 33.52 -4.88 -13.43
CA ASN A 83 32.73 -4.78 -14.66
C ASN A 83 33.10 -5.81 -15.74
N ALA A 84 33.86 -6.86 -15.38
CA ALA A 84 34.17 -7.93 -16.33
C ALA A 84 32.88 -8.63 -16.85
N VAL A 85 31.81 -8.60 -16.04
CA VAL A 85 30.47 -8.95 -16.47
C VAL A 85 29.51 -7.83 -16.06
N THR A 86 29.04 -7.04 -17.01
CA THR A 86 28.07 -5.96 -16.77
C THR A 86 26.64 -6.46 -16.84
N THR A 87 26.37 -7.42 -17.75
CA THR A 87 25.06 -8.07 -17.90
C THR A 87 25.22 -9.49 -18.41
N THR A 88 24.14 -10.23 -18.52
CA THR A 88 24.09 -11.59 -19.04
C THR A 88 23.02 -11.72 -20.12
N GLY A 89 23.06 -12.79 -20.93
CA GLY A 89 22.08 -13.01 -22.01
C GLY A 89 20.63 -13.07 -21.56
N ASN A 90 20.37 -13.43 -20.28
CA ASN A 90 19.04 -13.42 -19.68
C ASN A 90 18.70 -12.08 -18.97
N GLY A 91 19.57 -11.07 -19.07
CA GLY A 91 19.35 -9.76 -18.47
C GLY A 91 19.47 -9.72 -16.93
N ASN A 92 20.05 -10.75 -16.30
CA ASN A 92 20.05 -10.88 -14.83
C ASN A 92 21.37 -10.51 -14.15
N GLY A 93 22.50 -10.48 -14.91
CA GLY A 93 23.81 -9.98 -14.48
C GLY A 93 24.34 -10.67 -13.22
N ILE A 94 24.73 -9.89 -12.23
CA ILE A 94 25.26 -10.40 -10.93
C ILE A 94 24.06 -10.72 -10.02
N CYS A 95 23.90 -12.01 -9.71
CA CYS A 95 22.73 -12.54 -9.01
C CYS A 95 22.87 -12.62 -7.49
N PHE A 96 24.08 -12.70 -6.95
CA PHE A 96 24.32 -12.61 -5.51
C PHE A 96 25.68 -11.99 -5.16
N VAL A 97 25.80 -11.49 -3.95
CA VAL A 97 27.06 -11.05 -3.31
C VAL A 97 27.10 -11.59 -1.89
N LEU A 98 28.21 -12.19 -1.49
CA LEU A 98 28.39 -12.77 -0.16
C LEU A 98 29.78 -12.43 0.38
N PHE A 99 29.85 -11.86 1.59
CA PHE A 99 31.10 -11.75 2.35
C PHE A 99 31.39 -13.05 3.11
N ASP A 100 32.66 -13.41 3.19
CA ASP A 100 33.11 -14.48 4.08
C ASP A 100 33.45 -13.89 5.46
N PRO A 101 32.63 -14.13 6.50
CA PRO A 101 32.86 -13.55 7.83
C PRO A 101 34.10 -14.15 8.55
N SER A 102 34.57 -15.32 8.07
CA SER A 102 35.76 -16.01 8.58
C SER A 102 37.03 -15.73 7.77
N GLY A 103 36.89 -15.01 6.65
CA GLY A 103 38.00 -14.66 5.77
C GLY A 103 38.96 -13.63 6.37
N ASN A 104 40.08 -13.37 5.67
CA ASN A 104 41.07 -12.38 6.08
C ASN A 104 40.45 -10.99 6.25
N VAL A 105 40.93 -10.22 7.24
CA VAL A 105 40.49 -8.86 7.55
C VAL A 105 41.70 -7.92 7.45
N VAL A 106 41.56 -6.85 6.67
CA VAL A 106 42.55 -5.79 6.53
C VAL A 106 41.91 -4.44 6.83
N ASN A 107 42.56 -3.67 7.75
CA ASN A 107 42.02 -2.37 8.19
C ASN A 107 40.53 -2.41 8.63
N GLY A 108 40.16 -3.49 9.32
CA GLY A 108 38.80 -3.68 9.81
C GLY A 108 37.77 -4.06 8.72
N ALA A 109 38.19 -4.40 7.50
CA ALA A 109 37.35 -4.77 6.40
C ALA A 109 37.57 -6.21 5.92
N SER A 110 36.48 -6.93 5.60
CA SER A 110 36.58 -8.28 5.07
C SER A 110 37.21 -8.26 3.67
N GLN A 111 38.14 -9.16 3.43
CA GLN A 111 38.87 -9.26 2.16
C GLN A 111 38.25 -10.31 1.23
N THR A 112 37.57 -11.31 1.77
CA THR A 112 37.04 -12.42 1.00
C THR A 112 35.56 -12.17 0.67
N ILE A 113 35.29 -12.14 -0.64
CA ILE A 113 33.94 -11.87 -1.18
C ILE A 113 33.67 -12.86 -2.30
N TYR A 114 32.44 -13.40 -2.34
CA TYR A 114 31.95 -14.24 -3.43
C TYR A 114 30.84 -13.50 -4.18
N ILE A 115 30.84 -13.64 -5.51
CA ILE A 115 29.76 -13.13 -6.36
C ILE A 115 29.30 -14.21 -7.31
N GLY A 116 27.98 -14.21 -7.60
CA GLY A 116 27.37 -15.08 -8.59
C GLY A 116 26.97 -14.31 -9.85
N VAL A 117 27.14 -14.92 -11.00
CA VAL A 117 26.77 -14.38 -12.31
C VAL A 117 25.74 -15.32 -12.94
N SER A 118 24.56 -14.79 -13.26
CA SER A 118 23.42 -15.56 -13.82
C SER A 118 23.66 -15.90 -15.28
N ARG A 119 24.50 -16.88 -15.55
CA ARG A 119 24.82 -17.39 -16.90
C ARG A 119 25.25 -18.83 -16.91
N THR A 120 25.14 -19.45 -18.09
CA THR A 120 25.74 -20.73 -18.47
C THR A 120 26.87 -20.51 -19.48
N GLY A 121 27.71 -21.54 -19.73
CA GLY A 121 28.76 -21.50 -20.75
C GLY A 121 29.98 -20.65 -20.41
N GLY A 122 30.07 -20.08 -19.19
CA GLY A 122 31.20 -19.28 -18.74
C GLY A 122 31.28 -19.25 -17.20
N GLY A 123 32.37 -18.75 -16.66
CA GLY A 123 32.55 -18.59 -15.19
C GLY A 123 31.38 -17.86 -14.55
N ASN A 124 30.85 -18.40 -13.46
CA ASN A 124 29.60 -17.94 -12.89
C ASN A 124 29.60 -17.83 -11.35
N ILE A 125 30.65 -18.32 -10.66
CA ILE A 125 30.95 -17.95 -9.27
C ILE A 125 32.38 -17.47 -9.20
N TYR A 126 32.57 -16.29 -8.65
CA TYR A 126 33.88 -15.65 -8.52
C TYR A 126 34.19 -15.34 -7.07
N LYS A 127 35.49 -15.43 -6.72
CA LYS A 127 36.04 -15.12 -5.39
C LYS A 127 37.03 -13.97 -5.49
N SER A 128 36.89 -13.01 -4.60
CA SER A 128 37.91 -12.01 -4.29
C SER A 128 38.58 -12.37 -2.96
N THR A 129 39.87 -12.03 -2.79
CA THR A 129 40.63 -12.11 -1.49
C THR A 129 41.30 -10.79 -1.13
N ASP A 130 40.97 -9.71 -1.86
CA ASP A 130 41.56 -8.37 -1.74
C ASP A 130 40.53 -7.26 -1.58
N GLY A 131 39.40 -7.57 -0.95
CA GLY A 131 38.32 -6.61 -0.67
C GLY A 131 37.53 -6.16 -1.92
N GLY A 132 37.50 -7.03 -2.95
CA GLY A 132 36.73 -6.80 -4.17
C GLY A 132 37.50 -6.07 -5.28
N ALA A 133 38.84 -5.96 -5.16
CA ALA A 133 39.68 -5.34 -6.19
C ALA A 133 39.86 -6.28 -7.39
N ASN A 134 40.03 -7.57 -7.15
CA ASN A 134 40.14 -8.61 -8.18
C ASN A 134 39.25 -9.79 -7.86
N PHE A 135 38.77 -10.47 -8.91
CA PHE A 135 37.94 -11.65 -8.80
C PHE A 135 38.47 -12.79 -9.67
N THR A 136 38.57 -13.99 -9.09
CA THR A 136 38.98 -15.22 -9.76
C THR A 136 37.78 -16.17 -9.90
N ASP A 137 37.63 -16.80 -11.04
CA ASP A 137 36.60 -17.81 -11.29
C ASP A 137 36.87 -19.07 -10.45
N ILE A 138 35.85 -19.49 -9.70
CA ILE A 138 35.84 -20.69 -8.86
C ILE A 138 34.61 -21.57 -9.13
N SER A 139 33.97 -21.43 -10.26
CA SER A 139 32.70 -22.09 -10.60
C SER A 139 32.76 -23.60 -10.40
N ALA A 140 31.74 -24.20 -9.76
CA ALA A 140 31.58 -25.64 -9.67
C ALA A 140 31.20 -26.26 -11.02
N THR A 141 30.43 -25.55 -11.80
CA THR A 141 29.95 -25.93 -13.13
C THR A 141 29.61 -24.69 -13.93
N THR A 142 29.72 -24.78 -15.23
CA THR A 142 29.26 -23.78 -16.22
C THR A 142 28.01 -24.24 -16.97
N ALA A 143 27.54 -25.46 -16.72
CA ALA A 143 26.33 -25.99 -17.37
C ALA A 143 25.03 -25.38 -16.85
N PHE A 144 25.05 -24.89 -15.63
CA PHE A 144 23.91 -24.27 -14.93
C PHE A 144 24.29 -22.89 -14.43
N MET A 145 23.31 -22.06 -14.16
CA MET A 145 23.50 -20.74 -13.56
C MET A 145 23.21 -20.77 -12.06
N PRO A 146 24.04 -20.09 -11.22
CA PRO A 146 23.80 -20.04 -9.78
C PRO A 146 22.62 -19.13 -9.44
N HIS A 147 21.88 -19.49 -8.38
CA HIS A 147 20.79 -18.70 -7.85
C HIS A 147 21.13 -18.08 -6.50
N ARG A 148 21.48 -18.91 -5.48
CA ARG A 148 21.78 -18.50 -4.11
C ARG A 148 22.95 -19.27 -3.53
N VAL A 149 23.51 -18.69 -2.48
CA VAL A 149 24.56 -19.32 -1.68
C VAL A 149 24.29 -19.16 -0.20
N ALA A 150 24.73 -20.14 0.59
CA ALA A 150 24.77 -20.04 2.05
C ALA A 150 26.17 -20.47 2.54
N LEU A 151 26.75 -19.72 3.47
CA LEU A 151 28.10 -19.94 4.00
C LEU A 151 28.09 -19.96 5.52
N GLN A 152 28.69 -21.00 6.09
CA GLN A 152 28.97 -21.08 7.53
C GLN A 152 30.34 -21.74 7.77
N GLY A 153 31.22 -21.02 8.47
CA GLY A 153 32.60 -21.44 8.64
C GLY A 153 33.28 -21.63 7.29
N THR A 154 33.80 -22.81 7.01
CA THR A 154 34.45 -23.19 5.75
C THR A 154 33.51 -23.93 4.77
N THR A 155 32.23 -24.00 5.06
CA THR A 155 31.27 -24.74 4.23
C THR A 155 30.34 -23.76 3.53
N MET A 156 30.35 -23.76 2.19
CA MET A 156 29.41 -23.01 1.35
C MET A 156 28.58 -23.97 0.50
N TYR A 157 27.27 -23.72 0.43
CA TYR A 157 26.39 -24.37 -0.52
C TYR A 157 25.99 -23.39 -1.61
N ALA A 158 25.90 -23.84 -2.84
CA ALA A 158 25.45 -23.08 -3.99
C ALA A 158 24.38 -23.85 -4.76
N THR A 159 23.22 -23.23 -4.95
CA THR A 159 22.13 -23.74 -5.79
C THR A 159 22.31 -23.29 -7.22
N TYR A 160 21.94 -24.17 -8.14
CA TYR A 160 22.03 -23.96 -9.57
C TYR A 160 20.74 -24.39 -10.30
N ALA A 161 20.42 -23.69 -11.37
CA ALA A 161 19.30 -23.98 -12.27
C ALA A 161 19.68 -23.80 -13.73
N ASP A 162 18.89 -24.36 -14.61
CA ASP A 162 19.03 -24.20 -16.07
C ASP A 162 18.50 -22.86 -16.59
N GLY A 163 17.65 -22.18 -15.80
CA GLY A 163 17.09 -20.86 -16.09
C GLY A 163 17.27 -19.90 -14.94
N ALA A 164 16.99 -18.62 -15.15
CA ALA A 164 17.15 -17.58 -14.14
C ALA A 164 16.04 -17.61 -13.05
N GLY A 165 14.98 -18.38 -13.23
CA GLY A 165 13.87 -18.49 -12.31
C GLY A 165 12.93 -17.26 -12.27
N PRO A 166 11.85 -17.34 -11.51
CA PRO A 166 11.43 -18.49 -10.70
C PRO A 166 10.70 -19.60 -11.50
N ALA A 167 10.34 -19.35 -12.75
CA ALA A 167 9.64 -20.30 -13.60
C ALA A 167 10.62 -21.12 -14.46
N THR A 168 11.44 -21.94 -13.82
CA THR A 168 12.38 -22.87 -14.45
C THR A 168 11.91 -24.28 -14.16
N ASN A 169 11.74 -25.12 -15.19
CA ASN A 169 11.17 -26.46 -15.02
C ASN A 169 12.17 -27.57 -15.34
N GLY A 170 13.41 -27.20 -15.57
CA GLY A 170 14.41 -28.12 -16.10
C GLY A 170 15.25 -28.76 -15.02
N ASP A 171 16.55 -28.76 -15.23
CA ASP A 171 17.56 -29.40 -14.39
C ASP A 171 18.32 -28.35 -13.56
N GLY A 172 18.93 -28.79 -12.50
CA GLY A 172 19.76 -27.99 -11.61
C GLY A 172 20.59 -28.85 -10.69
N LYS A 173 21.45 -28.21 -9.95
CA LYS A 173 22.38 -28.92 -9.01
C LYS A 173 22.53 -28.15 -7.74
N LEU A 174 22.89 -28.89 -6.69
CA LEU A 174 23.37 -28.35 -5.43
C LEU A 174 24.82 -28.75 -5.22
N TYR A 175 25.71 -27.79 -5.11
CA TYR A 175 27.11 -28.02 -4.81
C TYR A 175 27.49 -27.51 -3.44
N LYS A 176 28.38 -28.25 -2.78
CA LYS A 176 29.04 -27.87 -1.52
C LYS A 176 30.50 -27.55 -1.78
N LEU A 177 30.96 -26.36 -1.39
CA LEU A 177 32.36 -25.94 -1.42
C LEU A 177 32.97 -26.01 -0.02
N ASN A 178 34.13 -26.63 0.09
CA ASN A 178 35.03 -26.36 1.21
C ASN A 178 35.91 -25.14 0.85
N THR A 179 35.65 -23.99 1.48
CA THR A 179 36.32 -22.71 1.13
C THR A 179 37.79 -22.68 1.49
N ALA A 180 38.23 -23.55 2.42
CA ALA A 180 39.63 -23.68 2.80
C ALA A 180 40.47 -24.48 1.80
N THR A 181 39.88 -25.52 1.18
CA THR A 181 40.57 -26.37 0.20
C THR A 181 40.24 -26.04 -1.26
N GLY A 182 39.15 -25.26 -1.48
CA GLY A 182 38.66 -24.97 -2.83
C GLY A 182 37.95 -26.14 -3.52
N VAL A 183 37.63 -27.22 -2.81
CA VAL A 183 37.03 -28.43 -3.39
C VAL A 183 35.53 -28.34 -3.39
N TRP A 184 34.92 -28.51 -4.56
CA TRP A 184 33.49 -28.65 -4.78
C TRP A 184 33.05 -30.12 -4.75
N THR A 185 31.92 -30.38 -4.12
CA THR A 185 31.24 -31.68 -4.09
C THR A 185 29.82 -31.54 -4.52
N ASN A 186 29.36 -32.37 -5.44
CA ASN A 186 27.92 -32.42 -5.80
C ASN A 186 27.15 -33.15 -4.68
N VAL A 187 26.17 -32.46 -4.11
CA VAL A 187 25.32 -32.96 -3.02
C VAL A 187 23.83 -32.83 -3.36
N THR A 188 23.50 -32.76 -4.65
CA THR A 188 22.13 -32.71 -5.16
C THR A 188 21.30 -33.89 -4.61
N PRO A 189 20.06 -33.67 -4.15
CA PRO A 189 19.16 -34.75 -3.73
C PRO A 189 18.97 -35.78 -4.86
N VAL A 190 19.56 -36.97 -4.75
CA VAL A 190 19.70 -37.94 -5.86
C VAL A 190 18.36 -38.38 -6.45
N SER A 191 17.33 -38.54 -5.62
CA SER A 191 15.98 -38.94 -6.05
C SER A 191 15.24 -37.83 -6.84
N TRP A 192 15.79 -36.62 -6.92
CA TRP A 192 15.15 -35.42 -7.46
C TRP A 192 16.12 -34.63 -8.34
N LYS A 193 16.94 -35.33 -9.12
CA LYS A 193 18.03 -34.77 -9.90
C LYS A 193 17.58 -33.88 -11.07
N ASP A 194 16.33 -34.05 -11.52
CA ASP A 194 15.79 -33.34 -12.67
C ASP A 194 14.94 -32.13 -12.24
N HIS A 195 15.40 -31.40 -11.23
CA HIS A 195 14.78 -30.18 -10.75
C HIS A 195 15.79 -29.05 -10.61
N SER A 196 15.37 -27.85 -10.91
CA SER A 196 16.12 -26.62 -10.60
C SER A 196 16.10 -26.36 -9.10
N TYR A 197 17.21 -25.79 -8.57
CA TYR A 197 17.33 -25.45 -7.16
C TYR A 197 17.52 -23.94 -6.97
N GLY A 198 16.72 -23.36 -6.03
CA GLY A 198 16.69 -21.94 -5.73
C GLY A 198 17.24 -21.59 -4.37
N GLY A 199 16.42 -21.66 -3.33
CA GLY A 199 16.82 -21.29 -1.97
C GLY A 199 17.72 -22.30 -1.28
N VAL A 200 18.66 -21.82 -0.45
CA VAL A 200 19.49 -22.66 0.45
C VAL A 200 19.84 -21.91 1.73
N SER A 201 19.75 -22.59 2.87
CA SER A 201 20.14 -22.06 4.18
C SER A 201 20.81 -23.13 5.03
N ILE A 202 21.78 -22.72 5.85
CA ILE A 202 22.48 -23.59 6.82
C ILE A 202 21.97 -23.25 8.23
N ASP A 203 21.69 -24.25 9.03
CA ASP A 203 21.33 -24.07 10.44
C ASP A 203 22.43 -23.31 11.17
N PRO A 204 22.15 -22.14 11.78
CA PRO A 204 23.16 -21.32 12.44
C PRO A 204 23.86 -22.01 13.60
N THR A 205 23.26 -23.09 14.16
CA THR A 205 23.82 -23.85 15.29
C THR A 205 24.46 -25.18 14.87
N ASN A 206 24.22 -25.63 13.61
CA ASN A 206 24.71 -26.93 13.13
C ASN A 206 25.04 -26.90 11.63
N VAL A 207 26.31 -26.78 11.29
CA VAL A 207 26.79 -26.69 9.90
C VAL A 207 26.45 -27.93 9.04
N ASN A 208 26.15 -29.07 9.66
CA ASN A 208 25.74 -30.30 8.96
C ASN A 208 24.25 -30.31 8.63
N ARG A 209 23.47 -29.37 9.15
CA ARG A 209 22.04 -29.27 8.89
C ARG A 209 21.79 -28.18 7.88
N VAL A 210 21.30 -28.58 6.70
CA VAL A 210 21.09 -27.67 5.58
C VAL A 210 19.72 -27.92 4.97
N ILE A 211 19.05 -26.85 4.55
CA ILE A 211 17.76 -26.88 3.88
C ILE A 211 17.88 -26.26 2.48
N VAL A 212 17.20 -26.85 1.51
CA VAL A 212 17.18 -26.36 0.13
C VAL A 212 15.78 -26.46 -0.46
N SER A 213 15.41 -25.52 -1.33
CA SER A 213 14.20 -25.60 -2.13
C SER A 213 14.50 -25.84 -3.61
N SER A 214 13.62 -26.58 -4.30
CA SER A 214 13.55 -26.47 -5.75
C SER A 214 12.97 -25.13 -6.18
N CYS A 215 13.02 -24.84 -7.47
CA CYS A 215 12.52 -23.58 -8.03
C CYS A 215 11.83 -23.85 -9.38
N GLY A 216 10.51 -23.69 -9.43
CA GLY A 216 9.71 -23.85 -10.64
C GLY A 216 9.53 -25.30 -11.12
N SER A 217 9.55 -26.27 -10.20
CA SER A 217 9.46 -27.70 -10.56
C SER A 217 8.09 -28.18 -11.01
N TYR A 218 7.02 -27.51 -10.60
CA TYR A 218 5.63 -27.80 -10.99
C TYR A 218 5.24 -29.28 -10.88
N SER A 219 5.55 -29.91 -9.76
CA SER A 219 5.21 -31.29 -9.49
C SER A 219 4.03 -31.40 -8.51
N ASN A 220 3.20 -32.44 -8.67
CA ASN A 220 2.02 -32.68 -7.85
C ASN A 220 2.29 -33.57 -6.63
N ASN A 221 3.52 -33.64 -6.17
CA ASN A 221 3.92 -34.49 -5.01
C ASN A 221 4.01 -33.73 -3.69
N GLN A 222 3.40 -32.57 -3.59
CA GLN A 222 3.31 -31.81 -2.35
C GLN A 222 2.18 -32.34 -1.42
N TYR A 223 2.09 -31.77 -0.22
CA TYR A 223 0.99 -32.03 0.72
C TYR A 223 -0.37 -31.84 0.03
N GLY A 224 -1.31 -32.74 0.32
CA GLY A 224 -2.63 -32.70 -0.28
C GLY A 224 -2.67 -32.92 -1.81
N GLY A 225 -1.58 -33.35 -2.43
CA GLY A 225 -1.47 -33.45 -3.89
C GLY A 225 -1.25 -32.09 -4.59
N GLY A 226 -0.78 -31.06 -3.85
CA GLY A 226 -0.51 -29.73 -4.36
C GLY A 226 0.55 -29.71 -5.46
N TRP A 227 0.37 -28.79 -6.42
CA TRP A 227 1.23 -28.62 -7.58
C TRP A 227 2.25 -27.50 -7.31
N GLY A 228 3.55 -27.84 -7.16
CA GLY A 228 4.57 -26.83 -6.87
C GLY A 228 5.96 -27.40 -6.64
N ASP A 229 6.77 -26.64 -5.90
CA ASP A 229 8.18 -26.92 -5.62
C ASP A 229 8.37 -27.82 -4.39
N PHE A 230 9.63 -28.27 -4.16
CA PHE A 230 10.01 -29.17 -3.10
C PHE A 230 10.93 -28.50 -2.09
N ILE A 231 10.87 -28.96 -0.84
CA ILE A 231 11.76 -28.55 0.25
C ILE A 231 12.44 -29.78 0.81
N PHE A 232 13.77 -29.78 0.80
CA PHE A 232 14.59 -30.88 1.29
C PHE A 232 15.43 -30.46 2.48
N LEU A 233 15.47 -31.29 3.52
CA LEU A 233 16.32 -31.13 4.68
C LEU A 233 17.38 -32.24 4.71
N SER A 234 18.64 -31.88 4.88
CA SER A 234 19.74 -32.77 5.23
C SER A 234 20.19 -32.50 6.68
N THR A 235 20.62 -33.54 7.39
CA THR A 235 21.23 -33.47 8.72
C THR A 235 22.68 -33.99 8.74
N ASP A 236 23.20 -34.34 7.57
CA ASP A 236 24.53 -34.97 7.36
C ASP A 236 25.34 -34.26 6.27
N ALA A 237 25.22 -32.95 6.23
CA ALA A 237 25.94 -32.05 5.32
C ALA A 237 25.70 -32.35 3.83
N GLY A 238 24.47 -32.74 3.46
CA GLY A 238 24.06 -32.99 2.10
C GLY A 238 24.33 -34.41 1.59
N SER A 239 24.72 -35.35 2.47
CA SER A 239 24.92 -36.76 2.06
C SER A 239 23.60 -37.47 1.84
N THR A 240 22.57 -37.17 2.66
CA THR A 240 21.19 -37.66 2.48
C THR A 240 20.17 -36.53 2.65
N TRP A 241 18.99 -36.71 2.05
CA TRP A 241 17.95 -35.69 1.99
C TRP A 241 16.57 -36.26 2.32
N THR A 242 15.79 -35.49 3.06
CA THR A 242 14.40 -35.79 3.43
C THR A 242 13.47 -34.71 2.87
N LEU A 243 12.44 -35.10 2.14
CA LEU A 243 11.40 -34.19 1.65
C LEU A 243 10.53 -33.69 2.83
N LYS A 244 10.33 -32.37 2.92
CA LYS A 244 9.66 -31.71 4.07
C LYS A 244 8.32 -31.05 3.72
N ASN A 245 7.92 -31.02 2.46
CA ASN A 245 6.60 -30.56 2.03
C ASN A 245 5.90 -31.57 1.12
N GLY A 246 6.18 -32.85 1.28
CA GLY A 246 5.54 -33.93 0.54
C GLY A 246 4.09 -34.18 1.01
N THR A 247 3.46 -35.21 0.46
CA THR A 247 2.03 -35.54 0.67
C THR A 247 1.60 -35.73 2.11
N ASN A 248 2.55 -36.04 3.01
CA ASN A 248 2.30 -36.20 4.45
C ASN A 248 2.44 -34.91 5.26
N ALA A 249 2.91 -33.82 4.65
CA ALA A 249 2.93 -32.50 5.29
C ALA A 249 1.50 -31.96 5.41
N THR A 250 1.31 -30.95 6.25
CA THR A 250 0.03 -30.25 6.37
C THR A 250 0.18 -28.80 5.99
N TYR A 251 -0.93 -28.20 5.58
CA TYR A 251 -0.95 -26.80 5.19
C TYR A 251 -2.07 -26.05 5.92
N ASN A 252 -1.76 -24.86 6.38
CA ASN A 252 -2.69 -23.92 6.99
C ASN A 252 -2.69 -22.61 6.21
N ASN A 253 -3.78 -22.32 5.52
CA ASN A 253 -3.94 -21.10 4.74
C ASN A 253 -4.15 -19.84 5.59
N ASN A 254 -4.22 -19.97 6.93
CA ASN A 254 -4.37 -18.88 7.86
C ASN A 254 -5.63 -18.01 7.62
N GLY A 255 -6.69 -18.64 7.12
CA GLY A 255 -7.97 -17.98 6.78
C GLY A 255 -7.98 -17.30 5.40
N MET A 256 -6.92 -17.42 4.61
CA MET A 256 -6.80 -16.76 3.30
C MET A 256 -7.16 -17.73 2.17
N ALA A 257 -8.39 -17.61 1.64
CA ALA A 257 -8.90 -18.49 0.58
C ALA A 257 -8.10 -18.43 -0.74
N TRP A 258 -7.37 -17.33 -0.98
CA TRP A 258 -6.59 -17.12 -2.19
C TRP A 258 -5.28 -17.92 -2.22
N THR A 259 -4.77 -18.34 -1.08
CA THR A 259 -3.54 -19.15 -1.02
C THR A 259 -3.77 -20.60 -1.47
N GLY A 260 -4.98 -20.90 -1.87
CA GLY A 260 -5.36 -22.10 -2.57
C GLY A 260 -5.32 -23.37 -1.72
N ASP A 261 -4.97 -24.43 -2.39
CA ASP A 261 -4.85 -25.80 -1.91
C ASP A 261 -3.50 -26.10 -1.24
N GLY A 262 -2.73 -25.06 -0.94
CA GLY A 262 -1.47 -25.16 -0.22
C GLY A 262 -0.24 -25.39 -1.08
N ALA A 263 -0.33 -25.35 -2.38
CA ALA A 263 0.82 -25.47 -3.25
C ALA A 263 1.78 -24.28 -3.10
N VAL A 264 3.02 -24.53 -2.72
CA VAL A 264 4.09 -23.54 -2.67
C VAL A 264 4.94 -23.71 -3.92
N ASN A 265 5.02 -22.68 -4.74
CA ASN A 265 5.78 -22.68 -5.99
C ASN A 265 6.66 -21.44 -6.12
N TRP A 266 7.57 -21.46 -7.08
CA TRP A 266 8.55 -20.38 -7.33
C TRP A 266 9.40 -20.07 -6.10
N MET A 267 9.81 -21.12 -5.39
CA MET A 267 10.61 -21.01 -4.16
C MET A 267 12.07 -20.75 -4.52
N ASP A 268 12.51 -19.52 -4.42
CA ASP A 268 13.90 -19.12 -4.64
C ASP A 268 14.58 -18.54 -3.38
N CYS A 269 13.90 -18.62 -2.23
CA CYS A 269 14.44 -18.21 -0.93
C CYS A 269 13.87 -19.09 0.19
N ILE A 270 14.74 -19.70 0.96
CA ILE A 270 14.40 -20.45 2.17
C ILE A 270 15.43 -20.17 3.27
N GLU A 271 14.95 -19.93 4.51
CA GLU A 271 15.83 -19.54 5.61
C GLU A 271 15.46 -20.21 6.93
N PHE A 272 16.47 -20.71 7.63
CA PHE A 272 16.35 -21.00 9.06
C PHE A 272 16.16 -19.72 9.86
N ASP A 273 15.29 -19.71 10.84
CA ASP A 273 15.25 -18.63 11.83
C ASP A 273 16.54 -18.63 12.67
N GLN A 274 17.24 -17.48 12.66
CA GLN A 274 18.56 -17.37 13.31
C GLN A 274 18.50 -17.52 14.83
N SER A 275 17.34 -17.26 15.43
CA SER A 275 17.11 -17.39 16.88
C SER A 275 16.47 -18.72 17.29
N ASN A 276 15.82 -19.39 16.34
CA ASN A 276 15.14 -20.67 16.55
C ASN A 276 15.23 -21.54 15.29
N PRO A 277 16.30 -22.34 15.12
CA PRO A 277 16.52 -23.12 13.90
C PRO A 277 15.53 -24.30 13.70
N SER A 278 14.63 -24.56 14.66
CA SER A 278 13.48 -25.44 14.38
C SER A 278 12.51 -24.80 13.39
N LYS A 279 12.46 -23.47 13.36
CA LYS A 279 11.60 -22.69 12.50
C LYS A 279 12.29 -22.36 11.18
N VAL A 280 11.55 -22.55 10.10
CA VAL A 280 11.97 -22.23 8.72
C VAL A 280 10.92 -21.36 8.05
N ARG A 281 11.37 -20.40 7.24
CA ARG A 281 10.52 -19.62 6.34
C ARG A 281 10.95 -19.85 4.90
N VAL A 282 9.96 -19.92 4.02
CA VAL A 282 10.17 -19.97 2.57
C VAL A 282 9.32 -18.90 1.90
N ILE A 283 9.86 -18.30 0.85
CA ILE A 283 9.14 -17.36 0.00
C ILE A 283 8.85 -18.04 -1.32
N GLY A 284 7.59 -18.03 -1.71
CA GLY A 284 7.10 -18.54 -2.99
C GLY A 284 6.21 -17.54 -3.70
N GLY A 285 5.69 -17.90 -4.86
CA GLY A 285 4.81 -17.08 -5.68
C GLY A 285 3.51 -16.65 -4.96
N GLY A 286 3.04 -17.46 -4.01
CA GLY A 286 1.85 -17.18 -3.21
C GLY A 286 2.11 -16.40 -1.92
N GLY A 287 3.39 -16.13 -1.57
CA GLY A 287 3.76 -15.36 -0.39
C GLY A 287 4.78 -16.02 0.52
N VAL A 288 4.71 -15.76 1.82
CA VAL A 288 5.61 -16.28 2.85
C VAL A 288 4.96 -17.45 3.57
N TYR A 289 5.67 -18.56 3.67
CA TYR A 289 5.23 -19.76 4.39
C TYR A 289 6.19 -20.07 5.53
N THR A 290 5.64 -20.40 6.69
CA THR A 290 6.40 -20.68 7.90
C THR A 290 6.13 -22.11 8.36
N CYS A 291 7.19 -22.85 8.63
CA CYS A 291 7.15 -24.11 9.38
C CYS A 291 7.75 -23.88 10.78
N SER A 292 7.02 -24.18 11.84
CA SER A 292 7.51 -23.97 13.23
C SER A 292 8.44 -25.08 13.73
N ASP A 293 8.34 -26.29 13.15
CA ASP A 293 9.22 -27.44 13.46
C ASP A 293 9.54 -28.22 12.19
N ILE A 294 10.62 -27.86 11.55
CA ILE A 294 11.12 -28.52 10.33
C ILE A 294 11.67 -29.93 10.60
N ALA A 295 11.98 -30.26 11.84
CA ALA A 295 12.44 -31.60 12.21
C ALA A 295 11.29 -32.62 12.28
N ALA A 296 10.05 -32.17 12.43
CA ALA A 296 8.88 -33.05 12.48
C ALA A 296 8.85 -34.01 11.29
N THR A 297 8.33 -35.22 11.53
CA THR A 297 8.13 -36.23 10.46
C THR A 297 7.16 -35.72 9.41
N ASN A 298 6.07 -35.08 9.85
CA ASN A 298 5.06 -34.45 9.00
C ASN A 298 4.99 -32.95 9.34
N PRO A 299 5.80 -32.10 8.71
CA PRO A 299 5.82 -30.67 9.01
C PRO A 299 4.50 -29.98 8.64
N SER A 300 4.14 -28.96 9.40
CA SER A 300 3.02 -28.08 9.11
C SER A 300 3.51 -26.75 8.57
N TRP A 301 3.01 -26.38 7.39
CA TRP A 301 3.33 -25.12 6.74
C TRP A 301 2.16 -24.15 6.86
N LYS A 302 2.42 -22.95 7.34
CA LYS A 302 1.43 -21.89 7.51
C LYS A 302 1.71 -20.76 6.54
N CYS A 303 0.71 -20.31 5.81
CA CYS A 303 0.80 -19.06 5.05
C CYS A 303 0.82 -17.86 6.00
N ASP A 304 1.87 -17.06 5.97
CA ASP A 304 2.19 -16.07 7.01
C ASP A 304 2.37 -14.68 6.39
N VAL A 305 1.38 -14.25 5.58
CA VAL A 305 1.44 -13.02 4.77
C VAL A 305 0.49 -11.93 5.26
N ILE A 306 -0.16 -12.08 6.41
CA ILE A 306 -1.11 -11.08 6.91
C ILE A 306 -0.41 -9.72 7.06
N GLY A 307 -0.90 -8.72 6.33
CA GLY A 307 -0.35 -7.36 6.29
C GLY A 307 0.81 -7.15 5.31
N ILE A 308 1.26 -8.19 4.63
CA ILE A 308 2.27 -8.15 3.56
C ILE A 308 1.79 -8.89 2.31
N GLU A 309 0.48 -9.05 2.14
CA GLU A 309 -0.12 -9.71 0.99
C GLU A 309 0.35 -9.05 -0.30
N GLU A 310 0.69 -9.87 -1.30
CA GLU A 310 0.98 -9.44 -2.65
C GLU A 310 -0.03 -10.07 -3.60
N THR A 311 -1.05 -9.31 -3.98
CA THR A 311 -2.05 -9.71 -4.96
C THR A 311 -2.28 -8.58 -5.96
N ALA A 312 -2.39 -8.93 -7.26
CA ALA A 312 -2.52 -7.95 -8.34
C ALA A 312 -3.99 -7.60 -8.57
N PHE A 313 -4.49 -6.53 -7.97
CA PHE A 313 -5.82 -6.01 -8.20
C PHE A 313 -5.92 -5.39 -9.60
N LEU A 314 -6.72 -6.00 -10.49
CA LEU A 314 -6.82 -5.64 -11.90
C LEU A 314 -8.08 -4.85 -12.25
N ASP A 315 -9.17 -5.07 -11.53
CA ASP A 315 -10.45 -4.36 -11.71
C ASP A 315 -11.38 -4.65 -10.52
N GLY A 316 -12.44 -3.87 -10.38
CA GLY A 316 -13.44 -4.08 -9.34
C GLY A 316 -14.69 -3.25 -9.54
N ILE A 317 -15.77 -3.67 -8.88
CA ILE A 317 -17.05 -3.00 -8.89
C ILE A 317 -17.65 -2.92 -7.49
N SER A 318 -18.21 -1.77 -7.14
CA SER A 318 -19.11 -1.62 -5.99
C SER A 318 -20.54 -1.56 -6.54
N ILE A 319 -21.34 -2.57 -6.27
CA ILE A 319 -22.69 -2.70 -6.83
C ILE A 319 -23.67 -1.93 -5.93
N PRO A 320 -24.46 -0.99 -6.45
CA PRO A 320 -25.51 -0.32 -5.67
C PRO A 320 -26.46 -1.34 -5.01
N GLY A 321 -26.60 -1.29 -3.69
CA GLY A 321 -27.36 -2.26 -2.90
C GLY A 321 -26.83 -3.70 -2.98
N GLY A 322 -25.54 -3.86 -3.21
CA GLY A 322 -24.85 -5.15 -3.33
C GLY A 322 -23.40 -5.08 -2.81
N PRO A 323 -22.64 -6.19 -2.98
CA PRO A 323 -21.28 -6.28 -2.48
C PRO A 323 -20.28 -5.46 -3.33
N PHE A 324 -19.08 -5.29 -2.78
CA PHE A 324 -17.88 -5.03 -3.57
C PHE A 324 -17.31 -6.34 -4.10
N ILE A 325 -17.07 -6.40 -5.41
CA ILE A 325 -16.46 -7.56 -6.07
C ILE A 325 -15.15 -7.11 -6.73
N SER A 326 -14.09 -7.83 -6.45
CA SER A 326 -12.76 -7.60 -7.01
C SER A 326 -12.40 -8.63 -8.08
N SER A 327 -11.55 -8.21 -9.01
CA SER A 327 -10.90 -9.04 -10.01
C SER A 327 -9.39 -8.94 -9.84
N PHE A 328 -8.72 -10.09 -9.76
CA PHE A 328 -7.28 -10.18 -9.53
C PHE A 328 -6.57 -10.98 -10.61
N GLY A 329 -5.28 -10.65 -10.79
CA GLY A 329 -4.32 -11.57 -11.39
C GLY A 329 -4.08 -12.77 -10.48
N ASP A 330 -3.79 -13.93 -11.06
CA ASP A 330 -3.38 -15.19 -10.42
C ASP A 330 -4.41 -15.84 -9.49
N VAL A 331 -5.23 -15.07 -8.79
CA VAL A 331 -6.14 -15.57 -7.75
C VAL A 331 -7.62 -15.36 -8.07
N CYS A 332 -7.96 -15.06 -9.34
CA CYS A 332 -9.32 -14.88 -9.84
C CYS A 332 -10.01 -13.61 -9.31
N GLY A 333 -10.47 -13.59 -8.08
CA GLY A 333 -11.17 -12.47 -7.46
C GLY A 333 -12.09 -12.93 -6.34
N PHE A 334 -12.76 -11.96 -5.69
CA PHE A 334 -13.50 -12.19 -4.46
C PHE A 334 -14.75 -11.32 -4.37
N VAL A 335 -15.73 -11.81 -3.61
CA VAL A 335 -16.80 -11.00 -3.02
C VAL A 335 -16.33 -10.56 -1.63
N HIS A 336 -16.30 -9.27 -1.36
CA HIS A 336 -15.88 -8.71 -0.08
C HIS A 336 -17.11 -8.31 0.75
N ASP A 337 -17.50 -9.18 1.65
CA ASP A 337 -18.57 -8.95 2.62
C ASP A 337 -18.38 -9.94 3.80
N PRO A 338 -17.95 -9.46 5.00
CA PRO A 338 -17.55 -8.10 5.33
C PRO A 338 -16.12 -7.75 4.86
N LEU A 339 -15.79 -6.44 4.86
CA LEU A 339 -14.44 -5.93 4.55
C LEU A 339 -13.41 -6.17 5.70
N THR A 340 -13.87 -6.53 6.89
CA THR A 340 -13.03 -6.68 8.09
C THR A 340 -12.40 -8.06 8.23
N SER A 341 -12.69 -8.97 7.32
CA SER A 341 -12.10 -10.32 7.26
C SER A 341 -11.71 -10.69 5.83
N PHE A 342 -10.82 -11.66 5.70
CA PHE A 342 -10.52 -12.22 4.39
C PHE A 342 -11.77 -12.88 3.78
N PRO A 343 -11.97 -12.75 2.47
CA PRO A 343 -13.03 -13.49 1.78
C PRO A 343 -12.88 -15.00 1.99
N SER A 344 -13.98 -15.68 2.27
CA SER A 344 -14.00 -17.12 2.56
C SER A 344 -13.77 -18.00 1.33
N ALA A 345 -13.98 -17.47 0.12
CA ALA A 345 -13.83 -18.18 -1.15
C ALA A 345 -13.45 -17.25 -2.29
N LYS A 346 -12.76 -17.80 -3.29
CA LYS A 346 -12.57 -17.18 -4.61
C LYS A 346 -13.90 -17.15 -5.37
N LEU A 347 -13.99 -16.29 -6.39
CA LEU A 347 -15.10 -16.36 -7.35
C LEU A 347 -15.11 -17.75 -8.03
N SER A 348 -16.28 -18.34 -8.16
CA SER A 348 -16.48 -19.64 -8.82
C SER A 348 -17.29 -19.46 -10.11
N PRO A 349 -16.86 -20.06 -11.27
CA PRO A 349 -15.61 -20.81 -11.48
C PRO A 349 -14.34 -20.01 -11.30
N THR A 350 -13.27 -20.68 -10.82
CA THR A 350 -11.95 -20.07 -10.64
C THR A 350 -11.11 -20.34 -11.87
N ASP A 351 -11.05 -19.41 -12.79
CA ASP A 351 -10.40 -19.57 -14.10
C ASP A 351 -9.24 -18.57 -14.29
N GLY A 352 -8.16 -18.76 -13.55
CA GLY A 352 -6.94 -17.93 -13.67
C GLY A 352 -7.17 -16.44 -13.35
N ASN A 353 -6.60 -15.56 -14.17
CA ASN A 353 -6.70 -14.12 -13.99
C ASN A 353 -8.06 -13.60 -14.40
N ASN A 354 -8.73 -12.83 -13.56
CA ASN A 354 -9.84 -11.97 -13.98
C ASN A 354 -9.31 -10.58 -14.28
N GLN A 355 -9.39 -10.16 -15.54
CA GLN A 355 -8.83 -8.87 -15.95
C GLN A 355 -9.83 -7.72 -15.90
N SER A 356 -11.12 -8.02 -15.94
CA SER A 356 -12.14 -7.00 -16.00
C SER A 356 -13.47 -7.50 -15.45
N ILE A 357 -14.22 -6.59 -14.84
CA ILE A 357 -15.56 -6.84 -14.33
C ILE A 357 -16.41 -5.58 -14.49
N ALA A 358 -17.67 -5.73 -14.86
CA ALA A 358 -18.62 -4.62 -15.02
C ALA A 358 -20.01 -5.03 -14.60
N TYR A 359 -20.82 -4.07 -14.11
CA TYR A 359 -22.24 -4.27 -13.80
C TYR A 359 -23.13 -3.32 -14.60
N ALA A 360 -24.38 -3.70 -14.82
CA ALA A 360 -25.37 -2.88 -15.48
C ALA A 360 -26.03 -1.91 -14.49
N ALA A 361 -25.83 -0.60 -14.65
CA ALA A 361 -26.27 0.39 -13.66
C ALA A 361 -27.79 0.48 -13.52
N GLY A 362 -28.55 0.28 -14.59
CA GLY A 362 -30.02 0.22 -14.59
C GLY A 362 -30.59 -1.15 -14.20
N ASN A 363 -29.72 -2.18 -14.10
CA ASN A 363 -30.08 -3.54 -13.65
C ASN A 363 -28.93 -4.19 -12.89
N THR A 364 -28.72 -3.74 -11.67
CA THR A 364 -27.56 -4.13 -10.84
C THR A 364 -27.45 -5.62 -10.54
N ASN A 365 -28.47 -6.44 -10.84
CA ASN A 365 -28.35 -7.88 -10.77
C ASN A 365 -27.45 -8.46 -11.88
N LYS A 366 -27.32 -7.76 -13.01
CA LYS A 366 -26.49 -8.21 -14.12
C LYS A 366 -25.06 -7.73 -13.99
N VAL A 367 -24.14 -8.68 -14.00
CA VAL A 367 -22.69 -8.48 -13.89
C VAL A 367 -22.00 -9.35 -14.94
N VAL A 368 -20.91 -8.89 -15.51
CA VAL A 368 -20.06 -9.62 -16.44
C VAL A 368 -18.61 -9.55 -16.01
N ARG A 369 -17.85 -10.62 -16.18
CA ARG A 369 -16.40 -10.65 -15.96
C ARG A 369 -15.68 -11.37 -17.09
N ALA A 370 -14.41 -10.98 -17.31
CA ALA A 370 -13.50 -11.63 -18.26
C ALA A 370 -12.35 -12.30 -17.49
N SER A 371 -12.03 -13.56 -17.87
CA SER A 371 -10.97 -14.35 -17.27
C SER A 371 -9.94 -14.82 -18.32
N SER A 372 -8.81 -15.38 -17.86
CA SER A 372 -7.75 -15.89 -18.72
C SER A 372 -7.95 -17.34 -19.16
N GLY A 373 -8.82 -18.06 -18.49
CA GLY A 373 -9.04 -19.49 -18.73
C GLY A 373 -10.51 -19.84 -18.86
N GLY A 374 -10.79 -21.13 -18.99
CA GLY A 374 -12.14 -21.65 -19.05
C GLY A 374 -12.96 -21.07 -20.21
N SER A 375 -14.20 -20.67 -19.90
CA SER A 375 -15.10 -20.03 -20.87
C SER A 375 -14.81 -18.56 -21.14
N VAL A 376 -13.82 -17.98 -20.47
CA VAL A 376 -13.35 -16.60 -20.59
C VAL A 376 -14.37 -15.57 -20.09
N ILE A 377 -15.58 -15.55 -20.67
CA ILE A 377 -16.66 -14.62 -20.29
C ILE A 377 -17.68 -15.34 -19.41
N TYR A 378 -17.92 -14.73 -18.25
CA TYR A 378 -18.96 -15.18 -17.32
C TYR A 378 -19.92 -14.02 -17.04
N TYR A 379 -21.20 -14.31 -16.96
CA TYR A 379 -22.23 -13.37 -16.57
C TYR A 379 -23.01 -13.85 -15.35
N SER A 380 -23.50 -12.93 -14.57
CA SER A 380 -24.34 -13.15 -13.39
C SER A 380 -25.66 -12.42 -13.56
N THR A 381 -26.74 -12.94 -12.97
CA THR A 381 -28.06 -12.32 -12.87
C THR A 381 -28.49 -12.08 -11.42
N ASN A 382 -27.56 -12.23 -10.47
CA ASN A 382 -27.79 -12.09 -9.02
C ASN A 382 -26.61 -11.40 -8.31
N LYS A 383 -26.14 -10.27 -8.88
CA LYS A 383 -25.10 -9.42 -8.33
C LYS A 383 -23.77 -10.16 -8.08
N GLY A 384 -23.43 -11.14 -8.92
CA GLY A 384 -22.17 -11.90 -8.79
C GLY A 384 -22.21 -13.04 -7.78
N ALA A 385 -23.36 -13.37 -7.18
CA ALA A 385 -23.45 -14.51 -6.25
C ALA A 385 -23.26 -15.85 -6.98
N THR A 386 -23.74 -15.98 -8.20
CA THR A 386 -23.46 -17.12 -9.09
C THR A 386 -23.13 -16.66 -10.49
N TRP A 387 -22.40 -17.48 -11.24
CA TRP A 387 -21.91 -17.14 -12.56
C TRP A 387 -22.24 -18.22 -13.58
N THR A 388 -22.65 -17.79 -14.76
CA THR A 388 -22.92 -18.65 -15.92
C THR A 388 -21.87 -18.36 -16.98
N ALA A 389 -21.28 -19.41 -17.53
CA ALA A 389 -20.34 -19.29 -18.62
C ALA A 389 -21.03 -18.86 -19.92
N SER A 390 -20.39 -17.99 -20.68
CA SER A 390 -20.78 -17.69 -22.06
C SER A 390 -20.59 -18.94 -22.93
N ALA A 391 -21.53 -19.20 -23.83
CA ALA A 391 -21.46 -20.37 -24.72
C ALA A 391 -20.30 -20.27 -25.71
N THR A 392 -19.93 -19.06 -26.11
CA THR A 392 -18.79 -18.76 -27.00
C THR A 392 -17.98 -17.60 -26.48
N ASN A 393 -16.74 -17.45 -26.92
CA ASN A 393 -15.88 -16.31 -26.66
C ASN A 393 -15.05 -15.94 -27.88
N MET A 394 -14.45 -14.75 -27.85
CA MET A 394 -13.65 -14.20 -28.97
C MET A 394 -12.14 -14.15 -28.67
N GLY A 395 -11.69 -14.86 -27.67
CA GLY A 395 -10.29 -14.94 -27.24
C GLY A 395 -10.15 -14.73 -25.74
N PRO A 396 -8.98 -15.10 -25.16
CA PRO A 396 -8.74 -15.05 -23.72
C PRO A 396 -8.59 -13.62 -23.20
N HIS A 397 -8.68 -13.47 -21.88
CA HIS A 397 -8.43 -12.21 -21.19
C HIS A 397 -9.32 -11.04 -21.63
N GLY A 398 -8.81 -9.84 -21.50
CA GLY A 398 -9.36 -8.63 -22.09
C GLY A 398 -10.29 -7.84 -21.16
N ARG A 399 -11.01 -6.92 -21.77
CA ARG A 399 -11.87 -5.96 -21.09
C ARG A 399 -13.32 -6.11 -21.50
N VAL A 400 -14.21 -5.95 -20.51
CA VAL A 400 -15.65 -6.05 -20.76
C VAL A 400 -16.36 -4.77 -20.33
N GLY A 401 -17.47 -4.46 -21.04
CA GLY A 401 -18.44 -3.46 -20.65
C GLY A 401 -19.85 -4.03 -20.82
N ILE A 402 -20.80 -3.57 -20.02
CA ILE A 402 -22.19 -4.00 -20.09
C ILE A 402 -23.10 -2.77 -20.08
N SER A 403 -24.09 -2.71 -21.01
CA SER A 403 -25.04 -1.60 -21.10
C SER A 403 -25.83 -1.41 -19.80
N ALA A 404 -26.33 -0.20 -19.56
CA ALA A 404 -27.10 0.13 -18.35
C ALA A 404 -28.24 -0.83 -18.07
N ASP A 405 -28.96 -1.28 -19.11
CA ASP A 405 -30.06 -2.28 -19.02
C ASP A 405 -29.57 -3.73 -18.89
N GLY A 406 -28.26 -3.95 -19.09
CA GLY A 406 -27.66 -5.27 -19.13
C GLY A 406 -28.01 -6.10 -20.35
N GLY A 407 -28.50 -5.46 -21.43
CA GLY A 407 -28.92 -6.13 -22.66
C GLY A 407 -27.78 -6.37 -23.64
N THR A 408 -26.69 -5.62 -23.53
CA THR A 408 -25.55 -5.73 -24.46
C THR A 408 -24.25 -5.82 -23.65
N ILE A 409 -23.40 -6.78 -24.01
CA ILE A 409 -22.06 -6.95 -23.47
C ILE A 409 -21.06 -6.67 -24.58
N LEU A 410 -20.05 -5.86 -24.31
CA LEU A 410 -18.89 -5.69 -25.17
C LEU A 410 -17.68 -6.40 -24.57
N HIS A 411 -16.88 -7.01 -25.42
CA HIS A 411 -15.63 -7.65 -25.05
C HIS A 411 -14.52 -7.28 -26.04
N ARG A 412 -13.42 -6.74 -25.54
CA ARG A 412 -12.16 -6.64 -26.25
C ARG A 412 -11.24 -7.73 -25.68
N PRO A 413 -10.94 -8.80 -26.43
CA PRO A 413 -10.01 -9.83 -26.02
C PRO A 413 -8.61 -9.26 -25.71
N GLY A 414 -7.84 -9.97 -24.86
CA GLY A 414 -6.44 -9.65 -24.59
C GLY A 414 -5.49 -9.98 -25.74
N ASP A 415 -4.20 -10.10 -25.42
CA ASP A 415 -3.13 -10.64 -26.25
C ASP A 415 -3.01 -9.98 -27.65
N GLY A 416 -3.08 -8.64 -27.69
CA GLY A 416 -2.88 -7.85 -28.90
C GLY A 416 -4.07 -7.77 -29.85
N SER A 417 -5.24 -8.27 -29.44
CA SER A 417 -6.46 -8.11 -30.26
C SER A 417 -6.79 -6.64 -30.45
N THR A 418 -6.98 -6.24 -31.70
CA THR A 418 -7.41 -4.90 -32.10
C THR A 418 -8.92 -4.79 -32.30
N THR A 419 -9.64 -5.91 -32.21
CA THR A 419 -11.08 -5.99 -32.47
C THR A 419 -11.84 -6.06 -31.14
N THR A 420 -12.83 -5.20 -31.01
CA THR A 420 -13.85 -5.27 -29.94
C THR A 420 -15.09 -5.95 -30.51
N TYR A 421 -15.74 -6.78 -29.71
CA TYR A 421 -16.93 -7.53 -30.09
C TYR A 421 -18.09 -7.15 -29.18
N TYR A 422 -19.32 -7.31 -29.67
CA TYR A 422 -20.55 -7.17 -28.88
C TYR A 422 -21.44 -8.40 -28.97
N THR A 423 -22.23 -8.63 -27.94
CA THR A 423 -23.27 -9.65 -27.88
C THR A 423 -24.54 -9.06 -27.24
N THR A 424 -25.72 -9.51 -27.71
CA THR A 424 -27.03 -9.18 -27.12
C THR A 424 -27.74 -10.40 -26.53
N ASN A 425 -27.04 -11.56 -26.48
CA ASN A 425 -27.59 -12.85 -26.05
C ASN A 425 -26.66 -13.57 -25.05
N ASN A 426 -26.03 -12.78 -24.16
CA ASN A 426 -25.11 -13.26 -23.11
C ASN A 426 -23.98 -14.15 -23.66
N GLY A 427 -23.46 -13.84 -24.85
CA GLY A 427 -22.35 -14.55 -25.45
C GLY A 427 -22.71 -15.85 -26.14
N ALA A 428 -23.97 -16.11 -26.47
CA ALA A 428 -24.33 -17.20 -27.36
C ALA A 428 -23.79 -16.97 -28.79
N SER A 429 -23.66 -15.71 -29.19
CA SER A 429 -22.96 -15.30 -30.41
C SER A 429 -22.40 -13.89 -30.24
N TRP A 430 -21.34 -13.59 -31.01
CA TRP A 430 -20.66 -12.31 -31.00
C TRP A 430 -20.52 -11.74 -32.41
N SER A 431 -20.55 -10.42 -32.51
CA SER A 431 -20.28 -9.67 -33.74
C SER A 431 -19.19 -8.63 -33.48
N ALA A 432 -18.37 -8.36 -34.48
CA ALA A 432 -17.34 -7.32 -34.35
C ALA A 432 -17.98 -5.91 -34.35
N CYS A 433 -17.51 -5.06 -33.45
CA CYS A 433 -17.82 -3.63 -33.47
C CYS A 433 -17.08 -2.97 -34.63
N SER A 434 -17.75 -2.14 -35.41
CA SER A 434 -17.08 -1.34 -36.43
C SER A 434 -16.55 -0.02 -35.88
N GLY A 435 -15.48 0.51 -36.49
CA GLY A 435 -14.88 1.79 -36.08
C GLY A 435 -13.95 1.73 -34.87
N VAL A 436 -13.63 0.53 -34.37
CA VAL A 436 -12.63 0.30 -33.30
C VAL A 436 -11.51 -0.58 -33.83
N SER A 437 -10.26 -0.10 -33.71
CA SER A 437 -9.07 -0.83 -34.17
C SER A 437 -7.88 -0.67 -33.22
N SER A 438 -8.12 -0.44 -31.92
CA SER A 438 -7.09 -0.23 -30.91
C SER A 438 -6.91 -1.46 -30.04
N PRO A 439 -5.66 -1.96 -29.85
CA PRO A 439 -5.37 -3.06 -28.92
C PRO A 439 -5.61 -2.67 -27.46
N ASP A 440 -5.65 -1.36 -27.16
CA ASP A 440 -5.82 -0.82 -25.80
C ASP A 440 -7.28 -0.40 -25.52
N ALA A 441 -8.21 -0.77 -26.40
CA ALA A 441 -9.63 -0.43 -26.25
C ALA A 441 -10.20 -1.01 -24.94
N VAL A 442 -10.77 -0.14 -24.10
CA VAL A 442 -11.53 -0.52 -22.91
C VAL A 442 -12.97 -0.06 -23.15
N PRO A 443 -13.91 -0.96 -23.38
CA PRO A 443 -15.29 -0.57 -23.56
C PRO A 443 -15.92 -0.17 -22.23
N VAL A 444 -16.41 1.06 -22.15
CA VAL A 444 -17.12 1.61 -20.99
C VAL A 444 -18.53 1.99 -21.42
N ALA A 445 -19.55 1.43 -20.76
CA ALA A 445 -20.93 1.76 -21.02
C ALA A 445 -21.31 3.08 -20.35
N ASP A 446 -22.22 3.83 -20.96
CA ASP A 446 -22.93 4.88 -20.25
C ASP A 446 -23.78 4.24 -19.13
N GLN A 447 -23.79 4.87 -17.96
CA GLN A 447 -24.45 4.31 -16.78
C GLN A 447 -25.95 4.61 -16.74
N VAL A 448 -26.49 5.36 -17.74
CA VAL A 448 -27.91 5.76 -17.85
C VAL A 448 -28.50 5.28 -19.17
N ASN A 449 -27.87 5.63 -20.28
CA ASN A 449 -28.39 5.34 -21.62
C ASN A 449 -27.74 4.08 -22.21
N SER A 450 -28.49 3.00 -22.31
CA SER A 450 -28.04 1.69 -22.79
C SER A 450 -27.57 1.67 -24.24
N ASN A 451 -27.81 2.72 -25.02
CA ASN A 451 -27.35 2.81 -26.41
C ASN A 451 -25.88 3.26 -26.50
N TYR A 452 -25.38 3.94 -25.46
CA TYR A 452 -24.04 4.54 -25.50
C TYR A 452 -22.98 3.67 -24.88
N PHE A 453 -21.83 3.60 -25.61
CA PHE A 453 -20.56 3.07 -25.13
C PHE A 453 -19.43 4.00 -25.54
N TYR A 454 -18.36 4.01 -24.75
CA TYR A 454 -17.20 4.86 -24.94
C TYR A 454 -15.93 4.02 -24.95
N ILE A 455 -14.97 4.41 -25.81
CA ILE A 455 -13.64 3.84 -25.88
C ILE A 455 -12.65 4.99 -26.04
N TYR A 456 -11.74 5.12 -25.08
CA TYR A 456 -10.64 6.08 -25.18
C TYR A 456 -9.43 5.43 -25.84
N ASN A 457 -8.87 6.08 -26.85
CA ASN A 457 -7.62 5.67 -27.48
C ASN A 457 -6.46 6.51 -26.93
N PRO A 458 -5.59 5.96 -26.06
CA PRO A 458 -4.52 6.72 -25.42
C PRO A 458 -3.40 7.13 -26.39
N ILE A 459 -3.24 6.47 -27.53
CA ILE A 459 -2.17 6.70 -28.51
C ILE A 459 -2.40 8.01 -29.27
N ASN A 460 -3.62 8.20 -29.77
CA ASN A 460 -3.97 9.40 -30.55
C ASN A 460 -4.83 10.41 -29.77
N GLY A 461 -5.17 10.10 -28.52
CA GLY A 461 -5.92 10.97 -27.62
C GLY A 461 -7.39 11.15 -27.98
N GLN A 462 -7.98 10.27 -28.77
CA GLN A 462 -9.36 10.34 -29.24
C GLN A 462 -10.30 9.57 -28.31
N MET A 463 -11.51 10.10 -28.16
CA MET A 463 -12.65 9.41 -27.58
C MET A 463 -13.55 8.91 -28.71
N LEU A 464 -13.77 7.61 -28.74
CA LEU A 464 -14.76 6.98 -29.61
C LEU A 464 -16.05 6.79 -28.85
N SER A 465 -17.19 7.10 -29.48
CA SER A 465 -18.52 6.91 -28.92
C SER A 465 -19.39 6.10 -29.86
N SER A 466 -20.17 5.20 -29.29
CA SER A 466 -21.25 4.50 -29.96
C SER A 466 -22.57 4.97 -29.40
N SER A 467 -23.58 5.21 -30.24
CA SER A 467 -24.97 5.50 -29.87
C SER A 467 -25.95 4.38 -30.28
N ASN A 468 -25.41 3.21 -30.66
CA ASN A 468 -26.19 2.08 -31.19
C ASN A 468 -25.80 0.75 -30.54
N LYS A 469 -25.60 0.77 -29.20
CA LYS A 469 -25.29 -0.41 -28.40
C LYS A 469 -23.95 -1.09 -28.74
N GLY A 470 -22.94 -0.29 -29.15
CA GLY A 470 -21.61 -0.81 -29.47
C GLY A 470 -21.49 -1.43 -30.87
N VAL A 471 -22.50 -1.40 -31.71
CA VAL A 471 -22.45 -1.93 -33.09
C VAL A 471 -21.40 -1.18 -33.92
N SER A 472 -21.38 0.15 -33.79
CA SER A 472 -20.43 0.99 -34.48
C SER A 472 -19.97 2.15 -33.59
N PHE A 473 -18.71 2.58 -33.78
CA PHE A 473 -18.09 3.70 -33.09
C PHE A 473 -17.60 4.74 -34.09
N SER A 474 -17.67 6.00 -33.66
CA SER A 474 -17.06 7.13 -34.35
C SER A 474 -16.35 8.03 -33.36
N VAL A 475 -15.44 8.85 -33.84
CA VAL A 475 -14.74 9.83 -32.98
C VAL A 475 -15.78 10.86 -32.51
N ALA A 476 -15.94 10.96 -31.21
CA ALA A 476 -16.78 11.96 -30.56
C ALA A 476 -16.00 13.25 -30.26
N GLY A 477 -14.77 13.12 -29.76
CA GLY A 477 -13.93 14.26 -29.42
C GLY A 477 -12.49 13.84 -29.10
N THR A 478 -11.68 14.81 -28.62
CA THR A 478 -10.26 14.59 -28.37
C THR A 478 -9.86 15.16 -27.00
N PRO A 479 -9.95 14.36 -25.93
CA PRO A 479 -9.48 14.76 -24.61
C PRO A 479 -7.97 15.04 -24.54
N GLY A 480 -7.19 14.48 -25.44
CA GLY A 480 -5.74 14.54 -25.49
C GLY A 480 -5.08 13.19 -25.21
N THR A 481 -3.80 13.09 -25.49
CA THR A 481 -3.00 11.89 -25.26
C THR A 481 -2.72 11.69 -23.78
N ASN A 482 -2.55 10.44 -23.39
CA ASN A 482 -2.12 10.09 -22.06
C ASN A 482 -0.57 9.95 -22.04
N THR A 483 0.02 10.21 -20.91
CA THR A 483 1.48 10.12 -20.73
C THR A 483 1.89 8.87 -19.94
N PHE A 484 1.02 7.87 -19.78
CA PHE A 484 1.38 6.62 -19.13
C PHE A 484 2.15 5.71 -20.07
N GLU A 485 3.01 4.87 -19.49
CA GLU A 485 3.61 3.77 -20.21
C GLU A 485 2.51 2.76 -20.62
N PRO A 486 2.50 2.27 -21.86
CA PRO A 486 1.42 1.42 -22.38
C PRO A 486 1.08 0.20 -21.51
N TRP A 487 2.05 -0.35 -20.81
CA TRP A 487 1.86 -1.53 -19.96
C TRP A 487 1.28 -1.23 -18.57
N VAL A 488 1.36 0.03 -18.09
CA VAL A 488 0.76 0.46 -16.80
C VAL A 488 -0.69 0.85 -17.00
N ALA A 489 -1.05 1.22 -18.20
CA ALA A 489 -2.22 2.02 -18.43
C ALA A 489 -3.12 1.48 -19.52
N THR A 490 -3.90 0.53 -19.17
CA THR A 490 -5.25 0.63 -19.67
C THR A 490 -5.85 1.88 -19.03
N THR A 491 -5.88 3.00 -19.74
CA THR A 491 -6.53 4.21 -19.22
C THR A 491 -7.99 3.88 -18.97
N LEU A 492 -8.35 3.73 -17.72
CA LEU A 492 -9.72 3.44 -17.32
C LEU A 492 -10.45 4.77 -17.22
N ILE A 493 -11.14 5.16 -18.28
CA ILE A 493 -12.13 6.23 -18.22
C ILE A 493 -13.31 5.75 -17.35
N ARG A 494 -14.04 6.69 -16.77
CA ARG A 494 -15.20 6.37 -15.94
C ARG A 494 -16.42 7.16 -16.43
N SER A 495 -17.51 6.47 -16.76
CA SER A 495 -18.83 7.06 -16.92
C SER A 495 -19.51 7.20 -15.56
N VAL A 496 -20.35 8.21 -15.40
CA VAL A 496 -20.89 8.61 -14.09
C VAL A 496 -22.28 8.03 -13.87
N PRO A 497 -22.50 7.24 -12.81
CA PRO A 497 -23.82 6.73 -12.48
C PRO A 497 -24.86 7.85 -12.30
N GLY A 498 -26.03 7.70 -12.92
CA GLY A 498 -27.12 8.65 -12.84
C GLY A 498 -26.98 9.92 -13.69
N LEU A 499 -25.87 10.10 -14.40
CA LEU A 499 -25.61 11.26 -15.26
C LEU A 499 -25.22 10.82 -16.67
N GLU A 500 -26.18 10.86 -17.61
CA GLU A 500 -25.99 10.49 -19.02
C GLU A 500 -24.90 11.36 -19.67
N GLY A 501 -24.03 10.75 -20.44
CA GLY A 501 -22.95 11.44 -21.19
C GLY A 501 -21.81 11.98 -20.36
N HIS A 502 -21.82 11.81 -19.04
CA HIS A 502 -20.72 12.25 -18.18
C HIS A 502 -19.59 11.23 -18.16
N ILE A 503 -18.37 11.66 -18.53
CA ILE A 503 -17.17 10.81 -18.64
C ILE A 503 -15.98 11.52 -18.03
N TRP A 504 -15.20 10.80 -17.20
CA TRP A 504 -13.95 11.28 -16.62
C TRP A 504 -12.76 10.59 -17.29
N VAL A 505 -11.73 11.37 -17.67
CA VAL A 505 -10.57 10.91 -18.43
C VAL A 505 -9.28 11.31 -17.72
N PRO A 506 -8.60 10.38 -17.03
CA PRO A 506 -7.28 10.62 -16.47
C PRO A 506 -6.22 10.57 -17.58
N LEU A 507 -5.32 11.55 -17.65
CA LEU A 507 -4.35 11.73 -18.73
C LEU A 507 -2.89 11.72 -18.27
N GLY A 508 -2.60 11.21 -17.08
CA GLY A 508 -1.25 11.20 -16.53
C GLY A 508 -0.73 12.62 -16.31
N GLY A 509 0.47 12.93 -16.84
CA GLY A 509 1.06 14.27 -16.78
C GLY A 509 0.29 15.36 -17.57
N ASN A 510 -0.72 14.97 -18.35
CA ASN A 510 -1.64 15.90 -19.00
C ASN A 510 -2.89 16.19 -18.15
N GLY A 511 -2.87 15.77 -16.87
CA GLY A 511 -3.89 16.10 -15.87
C GLY A 511 -5.16 15.28 -15.96
N LEU A 512 -6.30 15.94 -15.74
CA LEU A 512 -7.62 15.33 -15.65
C LEU A 512 -8.62 16.17 -16.43
N LYS A 513 -9.48 15.49 -17.20
CA LYS A 513 -10.57 16.11 -17.93
C LYS A 513 -11.89 15.36 -17.72
N TYR A 514 -12.99 16.05 -17.89
CA TYR A 514 -14.30 15.43 -17.96
C TYR A 514 -15.16 16.00 -19.12
N SER A 515 -16.07 15.19 -19.59
CA SER A 515 -17.11 15.53 -20.56
C SER A 515 -18.48 15.39 -19.92
N THR A 516 -19.48 16.15 -20.41
CA THR A 516 -20.90 16.04 -20.03
C THR A 516 -21.81 15.83 -21.25
N ASP A 517 -21.22 15.55 -22.41
CA ASP A 517 -21.89 15.50 -23.73
C ASP A 517 -21.40 14.30 -24.55
N HIS A 518 -21.32 13.12 -23.93
CA HIS A 518 -20.90 11.85 -24.56
C HIS A 518 -19.49 11.88 -25.17
N GLY A 519 -18.62 12.73 -24.64
CA GLY A 519 -17.22 12.84 -25.07
C GLY A 519 -16.97 13.80 -26.23
N ALA A 520 -17.97 14.63 -26.60
CA ALA A 520 -17.82 15.61 -27.69
C ALA A 520 -16.94 16.79 -27.28
N THR A 521 -17.15 17.34 -26.07
CA THR A 521 -16.33 18.41 -25.51
C THR A 521 -15.77 18.08 -24.13
N TYR A 522 -14.74 18.81 -23.72
CA TYR A 522 -14.02 18.50 -22.46
C TYR A 522 -13.73 19.77 -21.65
N THR A 523 -13.98 19.66 -20.35
CA THR A 523 -13.50 20.61 -19.35
C THR A 523 -12.20 20.10 -18.74
N THR A 524 -11.17 20.94 -18.76
CA THR A 524 -9.87 20.65 -18.13
C THR A 524 -9.87 21.15 -16.68
N LEU A 525 -9.45 20.32 -15.76
CA LEU A 525 -9.25 20.70 -14.35
C LEU A 525 -7.84 21.25 -14.14
N SER A 526 -7.70 22.56 -14.18
CA SER A 526 -6.39 23.25 -14.14
C SER A 526 -5.62 23.06 -12.82
N ASN A 527 -6.32 22.72 -11.74
CA ASN A 527 -5.73 22.43 -10.44
C ASN A 527 -5.20 20.98 -10.29
N VAL A 528 -5.43 20.12 -11.31
CA VAL A 528 -4.94 18.74 -11.34
C VAL A 528 -3.87 18.62 -12.43
N SER A 529 -2.60 18.63 -12.03
CA SER A 529 -1.46 18.56 -12.98
C SER A 529 -1.05 17.13 -13.35
N TYR A 530 -1.49 16.13 -12.57
CA TYR A 530 -1.20 14.71 -12.80
C TYR A 530 -2.37 13.87 -12.29
N CYS A 531 -2.80 12.87 -13.07
CA CYS A 531 -3.87 11.95 -12.65
C CYS A 531 -3.70 10.59 -13.30
N THR A 532 -3.56 9.52 -12.47
CA THR A 532 -3.43 8.15 -12.97
C THR A 532 -4.76 7.43 -13.15
N THR A 533 -5.73 7.71 -12.30
CA THR A 533 -6.98 6.96 -12.25
C THR A 533 -8.10 7.76 -11.60
N VAL A 534 -9.31 7.41 -11.95
CA VAL A 534 -10.54 7.96 -11.39
C VAL A 534 -11.41 6.83 -10.83
N GLY A 535 -11.89 7.00 -9.61
CA GLY A 535 -12.96 6.20 -9.02
C GLY A 535 -14.21 7.05 -8.82
N ILE A 536 -15.40 6.46 -9.01
CA ILE A 536 -16.67 7.14 -8.78
C ILE A 536 -17.41 6.38 -7.68
N GLY A 537 -17.86 7.10 -6.66
CA GLY A 537 -18.58 6.57 -5.53
C GLY A 537 -19.94 7.25 -5.32
N LYS A 538 -20.63 6.77 -4.29
CA LYS A 538 -21.93 7.30 -3.89
C LYS A 538 -21.91 8.82 -3.72
N THR A 539 -22.97 9.47 -4.14
CA THR A 539 -23.17 10.90 -3.89
C THR A 539 -23.27 11.15 -2.39
N MET A 540 -22.39 11.98 -1.87
CA MET A 540 -22.40 12.35 -0.45
C MET A 540 -23.65 13.12 -0.07
N ALA A 541 -24.05 13.02 1.19
CA ALA A 541 -25.20 13.76 1.69
C ALA A 541 -25.04 15.27 1.43
N GLY A 542 -26.01 15.87 0.75
CA GLY A 542 -26.01 17.30 0.39
C GLY A 542 -25.17 17.66 -0.85
N ALA A 543 -24.44 16.73 -1.45
CA ALA A 543 -23.75 16.97 -2.72
C ALA A 543 -24.68 16.80 -3.92
N SER A 544 -24.44 17.58 -4.98
CA SER A 544 -25.19 17.54 -6.25
C SER A 544 -24.54 16.63 -7.30
N TYR A 545 -23.36 16.11 -6.99
CA TYR A 545 -22.58 15.27 -7.92
C TYR A 545 -22.03 14.03 -7.20
N PRO A 546 -21.95 12.86 -7.88
CA PRO A 546 -21.30 11.68 -7.33
C PRO A 546 -19.87 11.97 -6.86
N THR A 547 -19.43 11.27 -5.82
CA THR A 547 -18.10 11.46 -5.28
C THR A 547 -17.04 10.98 -6.26
N ILE A 548 -16.10 11.86 -6.60
CA ILE A 548 -14.97 11.56 -7.49
C ILE A 548 -13.73 11.36 -6.63
N PHE A 549 -13.05 10.25 -6.85
CA PHE A 549 -11.75 9.95 -6.26
C PHE A 549 -10.69 9.93 -7.34
N ILE A 550 -9.51 10.50 -7.06
CA ILE A 550 -8.36 10.44 -7.96
C ILE A 550 -7.09 10.12 -7.19
N TRP A 551 -6.19 9.40 -7.84
CA TRP A 551 -4.78 9.44 -7.48
C TRP A 551 -4.09 10.40 -8.42
N GLY A 552 -3.52 11.46 -7.88
CA GLY A 552 -2.94 12.50 -8.71
C GLY A 552 -2.20 13.57 -7.93
N THR A 553 -1.81 14.62 -8.65
CA THR A 553 -1.20 15.82 -8.07
C THR A 553 -2.17 17.00 -8.22
N VAL A 554 -2.69 17.44 -7.08
CA VAL A 554 -3.62 18.58 -7.00
C VAL A 554 -2.91 19.73 -6.32
N SER A 555 -2.84 20.89 -6.99
CA SER A 555 -2.16 22.08 -6.47
C SER A 555 -0.74 21.81 -5.96
N GLY A 556 0.00 20.93 -6.66
CA GLY A 556 1.39 20.57 -6.33
C GLY A 556 1.55 19.45 -5.30
N ILE A 557 0.48 18.94 -4.69
CA ILE A 557 0.52 17.86 -3.70
C ILE A 557 0.07 16.55 -4.35
N THR A 558 0.89 15.49 -4.23
CA THR A 558 0.55 14.16 -4.76
C THR A 558 -0.13 13.32 -3.68
N GLY A 559 -1.19 12.60 -4.06
CA GLY A 559 -1.91 11.73 -3.14
C GLY A 559 -3.23 11.22 -3.68
N LEU A 560 -4.02 10.64 -2.76
CA LEU A 560 -5.40 10.24 -2.98
C LEU A 560 -6.33 11.41 -2.59
N PHE A 561 -7.13 11.87 -3.56
CA PHE A 561 -8.02 13.00 -3.36
C PHE A 561 -9.47 12.63 -3.61
N ARG A 562 -10.36 13.36 -2.97
CA ARG A 562 -11.81 13.27 -3.12
C ARG A 562 -12.39 14.64 -3.48
N SER A 563 -13.38 14.61 -4.38
CA SER A 563 -14.22 15.76 -4.70
C SER A 563 -15.71 15.37 -4.67
N ALA A 564 -16.55 16.21 -4.08
CA ALA A 564 -18.01 16.06 -4.04
C ALA A 564 -18.73 17.09 -4.94
N ASN A 565 -17.98 17.89 -5.71
CA ASN A 565 -18.48 19.02 -6.50
C ASN A 565 -17.85 19.07 -7.89
N GLN A 566 -17.80 17.91 -8.55
CA GLN A 566 -17.32 17.77 -9.94
C GLN A 566 -15.88 18.30 -10.16
N GLY A 567 -15.00 18.13 -9.16
CA GLY A 567 -13.60 18.55 -9.26
C GLY A 567 -13.33 20.03 -9.02
N ALA A 568 -14.35 20.82 -8.65
CA ALA A 568 -14.16 22.24 -8.32
C ALA A 568 -13.26 22.40 -7.07
N THR A 569 -13.41 21.52 -6.08
CA THR A 569 -12.50 21.44 -4.91
C THR A 569 -12.12 20.00 -4.62
N TRP A 570 -10.93 19.82 -4.03
CA TRP A 570 -10.38 18.53 -3.70
C TRP A 570 -9.95 18.47 -2.25
N ILE A 571 -10.21 17.36 -1.60
CA ILE A 571 -9.73 17.05 -0.25
C ILE A 571 -8.78 15.87 -0.37
N ARG A 572 -7.55 16.01 0.11
CA ARG A 572 -6.59 14.89 0.23
C ARG A 572 -7.04 14.00 1.37
N ILE A 573 -7.16 12.70 1.14
CA ILE A 573 -7.64 11.72 2.11
C ILE A 573 -6.55 10.77 2.62
N ASN A 574 -5.37 10.77 2.02
CA ASN A 574 -4.18 10.10 2.55
C ASN A 574 -3.14 11.12 3.03
N ASP A 575 -2.14 10.68 3.76
CA ASP A 575 -0.98 11.47 4.18
C ASP A 575 0.32 11.03 3.50
N ASP A 576 1.46 11.65 3.85
CA ASP A 576 2.75 11.34 3.23
C ASP A 576 3.34 10.00 3.70
N THR A 577 2.87 9.45 4.80
CA THR A 577 3.29 8.14 5.31
C THR A 577 2.48 6.99 4.71
N HIS A 578 1.33 7.27 4.09
CA HIS A 578 0.41 6.30 3.49
C HIS A 578 0.25 6.53 1.99
N GLN A 579 1.35 6.53 1.26
CA GLN A 579 1.38 6.69 -0.20
C GLN A 579 1.20 5.36 -0.96
N PHE A 580 1.58 4.22 -0.36
CA PHE A 580 1.48 2.86 -0.93
C PHE A 580 2.02 2.71 -2.36
N GLY A 581 2.95 3.57 -2.78
CA GLY A 581 3.48 3.60 -4.14
C GLY A 581 2.53 4.17 -5.20
N GLY A 582 1.38 4.71 -4.81
CA GLY A 582 0.33 5.16 -5.72
C GLY A 582 -0.60 4.05 -6.16
N THR A 583 -1.42 4.33 -7.17
CA THR A 583 -2.35 3.34 -7.73
C THR A 583 -2.69 3.61 -9.19
N PRO A 584 -2.82 2.55 -10.01
CA PRO A 584 -3.43 2.63 -11.33
C PRO A 584 -4.96 2.44 -11.29
N LEU A 585 -5.53 2.06 -10.14
CA LEU A 585 -6.94 1.67 -10.05
C LEU A 585 -7.60 2.14 -8.75
N LEU A 586 -8.67 2.90 -8.91
CA LEU A 586 -9.58 3.34 -7.85
C LEU A 586 -11.01 2.95 -8.18
N ILE A 587 -11.74 2.48 -7.17
CA ILE A 587 -13.19 2.24 -7.24
C ILE A 587 -13.83 2.95 -6.04
N GLY A 588 -14.72 3.91 -6.29
CA GLY A 588 -15.54 4.50 -5.23
C GLY A 588 -16.63 3.53 -4.79
N ASP A 589 -16.96 3.51 -3.51
CA ASP A 589 -18.05 2.69 -2.99
C ASP A 589 -19.40 3.33 -3.33
N MET A 590 -20.32 2.54 -3.89
CA MET A 590 -21.67 2.99 -4.26
C MET A 590 -22.68 2.88 -3.12
N ASN A 591 -22.27 2.32 -1.96
CA ASN A 591 -23.16 2.09 -0.82
C ASN A 591 -22.77 2.92 0.40
N VAL A 592 -21.47 3.19 0.58
CA VAL A 592 -20.94 3.92 1.73
C VAL A 592 -20.34 5.25 1.29
N ASP A 593 -20.81 6.33 1.91
CA ASP A 593 -20.37 7.69 1.60
C ASP A 593 -18.86 7.83 1.83
N GLY A 594 -18.17 8.33 0.81
CA GLY A 594 -16.73 8.62 0.90
C GLY A 594 -15.79 7.43 0.98
N ARG A 595 -16.26 6.18 0.93
CA ARG A 595 -15.41 5.00 0.87
C ARG A 595 -14.81 4.83 -0.53
N VAL A 596 -13.53 4.44 -0.58
CA VAL A 596 -12.81 4.14 -1.82
C VAL A 596 -11.94 2.90 -1.66
N TYR A 597 -11.88 2.11 -2.72
CA TYR A 597 -11.00 0.94 -2.84
C TYR A 597 -9.85 1.27 -3.77
N MET A 598 -8.64 0.83 -3.40
CA MET A 598 -7.41 1.15 -4.08
C MET A 598 -6.58 -0.12 -4.31
N GLY A 599 -6.17 -0.36 -5.54
CA GLY A 599 -5.11 -1.31 -5.87
C GLY A 599 -3.75 -0.64 -5.74
N ALA A 600 -3.03 -0.92 -4.66
CA ALA A 600 -1.72 -0.31 -4.45
C ALA A 600 -0.72 -0.73 -5.53
N ALA A 601 0.13 0.20 -5.96
CA ALA A 601 1.19 -0.10 -6.91
C ALA A 601 2.16 -1.13 -6.34
N GLY A 602 2.66 -2.04 -7.21
CA GLY A 602 3.57 -3.11 -6.80
C GLY A 602 2.88 -4.33 -6.20
N GLY A 603 1.54 -4.48 -6.36
CA GLY A 603 0.84 -5.72 -6.01
C GLY A 603 0.53 -5.89 -4.52
N ARG A 604 0.46 -4.82 -3.76
CA ARG A 604 0.18 -4.88 -2.31
C ARG A 604 -1.27 -5.27 -1.96
N GLY A 605 -2.00 -5.86 -2.89
CA GLY A 605 -3.37 -6.24 -2.68
C GLY A 605 -4.36 -5.09 -2.76
N LEU A 606 -5.53 -5.29 -2.15
CA LEU A 606 -6.62 -4.34 -2.12
C LEU A 606 -6.64 -3.60 -0.78
N ILE A 607 -6.60 -2.29 -0.85
CA ILE A 607 -6.71 -1.39 0.31
C ILE A 607 -8.03 -0.64 0.18
N TYR A 608 -8.71 -0.38 1.28
CA TYR A 608 -9.83 0.53 1.29
C TYR A 608 -9.64 1.63 2.32
N TRP A 609 -10.25 2.76 2.05
CA TRP A 609 -10.30 3.89 2.93
C TRP A 609 -11.75 4.25 3.21
N ASP A 610 -12.12 4.26 4.49
CA ASP A 610 -13.36 4.88 4.94
C ASP A 610 -13.07 6.34 5.22
N SER A 611 -13.48 7.22 4.34
CA SER A 611 -13.50 8.62 4.71
C SER A 611 -14.65 8.85 5.68
N THR A 612 -14.44 8.54 6.95
CA THR A 612 -15.06 9.41 7.94
C THR A 612 -14.65 10.80 7.52
N GLU A 613 -15.61 11.69 7.23
CA GLU A 613 -15.30 13.10 7.06
C GLU A 613 -14.23 13.45 8.09
N PRO A 614 -13.15 14.17 7.73
CA PRO A 614 -12.31 14.74 8.77
C PRO A 614 -13.30 15.49 9.66
N SER A 615 -13.58 14.92 10.82
CA SER A 615 -14.40 15.58 11.80
C SER A 615 -13.62 16.83 12.16
N VAL A 616 -14.00 17.96 11.62
CA VAL A 616 -13.39 19.22 12.03
C VAL A 616 -13.82 19.40 13.47
N SER A 617 -12.90 19.08 14.37
CA SER A 617 -13.08 19.36 15.77
C SER A 617 -13.03 20.87 15.93
N TYR A 618 -14.17 21.47 16.11
CA TYR A 618 -14.20 22.86 16.47
C TYR A 618 -13.91 23.01 17.95
N VAL A 619 -13.12 24.02 18.26
CA VAL A 619 -12.75 24.39 19.63
C VAL A 619 -13.13 25.84 19.89
N THR A 620 -13.38 26.17 21.11
CA THR A 620 -13.31 27.56 21.59
C THR A 620 -11.97 27.78 22.26
N LEU A 621 -11.41 28.95 22.05
CA LEU A 621 -10.16 29.39 22.62
C LEU A 621 -10.42 30.49 23.61
N ALA A 622 -10.37 30.16 24.92
CA ALA A 622 -10.62 31.16 25.99
C ALA A 622 -9.31 31.74 26.47
N ASN A 623 -9.20 33.03 26.46
CA ASN A 623 -8.04 33.77 26.98
C ASN A 623 -7.99 33.68 28.51
N ARG A 624 -6.84 33.28 29.06
CA ARG A 624 -6.67 33.11 30.50
C ARG A 624 -6.75 34.45 31.29
N GLY A 625 -6.28 35.52 30.68
CA GLY A 625 -6.25 36.85 31.31
C GLY A 625 -7.60 37.56 31.27
N THR A 626 -8.35 37.45 30.18
CA THR A 626 -9.62 38.15 29.96
C THR A 626 -10.87 37.32 30.22
N ASN A 627 -10.73 35.97 30.18
CA ASN A 627 -11.82 34.98 30.20
C ASN A 627 -12.78 35.09 28.99
N LEU A 628 -12.41 35.85 27.95
CA LEU A 628 -13.17 35.97 26.72
C LEU A 628 -12.72 34.94 25.70
N LEU A 629 -13.64 34.51 24.79
CA LEU A 629 -13.35 33.60 23.71
C LEU A 629 -12.83 34.37 22.50
N MET A 630 -11.85 33.78 21.81
CA MET A 630 -11.43 34.23 20.49
C MET A 630 -12.61 34.17 19.53
N ASP A 631 -12.90 35.26 18.84
CA ASP A 631 -14.09 35.44 18.03
C ASP A 631 -13.77 36.00 16.62
N GLY A 632 -14.28 35.39 15.58
CA GLY A 632 -14.17 35.92 14.21
C GLY A 632 -15.09 37.10 13.96
N MET A 633 -15.96 37.45 14.95
CA MET A 633 -16.87 38.59 14.92
C MET A 633 -17.76 38.65 13.69
N TYR A 634 -17.99 37.54 13.00
CA TYR A 634 -18.70 37.49 11.71
C TYR A 634 -18.11 38.46 10.66
N ARG A 635 -16.87 38.89 10.82
CA ARG A 635 -16.18 39.77 9.87
C ARG A 635 -15.61 38.97 8.73
N SER A 636 -16.32 38.90 7.59
CA SER A 636 -15.99 38.02 6.46
C SER A 636 -15.09 38.67 5.40
N ALA A 637 -14.74 39.95 5.53
CA ALA A 637 -13.82 40.60 4.62
C ALA A 637 -12.35 40.28 4.94
N ASN A 638 -11.54 40.01 3.91
CA ASN A 638 -10.11 39.84 4.07
C ASN A 638 -9.46 41.05 4.71
N GLY A 639 -8.60 40.83 5.70
CA GLY A 639 -7.92 41.85 6.46
C GLY A 639 -8.70 42.36 7.66
N SER A 640 -9.93 41.87 7.90
CA SER A 640 -10.69 42.21 9.11
C SER A 640 -10.00 41.69 10.37
N ASN A 641 -10.10 42.40 11.46
CA ASN A 641 -9.51 41.98 12.74
C ASN A 641 -10.26 40.80 13.34
N ALA A 642 -9.55 39.86 13.95
CA ALA A 642 -10.12 38.94 14.90
C ALA A 642 -10.36 39.63 16.23
N GLY A 643 -11.38 39.23 16.97
CA GLY A 643 -11.74 39.80 18.23
C GLY A 643 -11.88 38.79 19.34
N GLN A 644 -12.38 39.25 20.49
CA GLN A 644 -12.73 38.43 21.64
C GLN A 644 -14.09 38.83 22.23
N TYR A 645 -14.86 37.82 22.68
CA TYR A 645 -16.22 38.04 23.17
C TYR A 645 -16.56 37.05 24.28
N ALA A 646 -17.49 37.41 25.20
CA ALA A 646 -18.01 36.48 26.17
C ALA A 646 -18.64 35.24 25.47
N ASN A 647 -18.57 34.09 26.11
CA ASN A 647 -19.12 32.86 25.56
C ASN A 647 -20.61 33.02 25.23
N SER A 648 -20.95 33.04 23.97
CA SER A 648 -22.29 33.14 23.42
C SER A 648 -22.77 31.87 22.73
N GLY A 649 -21.89 30.86 22.60
CA GLY A 649 -22.16 29.65 21.80
C GLY A 649 -22.16 29.89 20.30
N ALA A 650 -21.82 31.09 19.83
CA ALA A 650 -21.86 31.46 18.41
C ALA A 650 -20.80 30.70 17.59
N THR A 651 -21.11 30.42 16.33
CA THR A 651 -20.15 29.79 15.39
C THR A 651 -18.94 30.67 15.13
N ALA A 652 -19.04 31.98 15.28
CA ALA A 652 -17.91 32.92 15.19
C ALA A 652 -16.85 32.71 16.30
N GLN A 653 -17.22 32.06 17.42
CA GLN A 653 -16.30 31.69 18.50
C GLN A 653 -15.65 30.31 18.32
N GLN A 654 -16.00 29.62 17.27
CA GLN A 654 -15.55 28.25 17.01
C GLN A 654 -14.48 28.23 15.92
N TRP A 655 -13.36 27.60 16.21
CA TRP A 655 -12.18 27.56 15.36
C TRP A 655 -11.73 26.12 15.13
N SER A 656 -11.32 25.77 13.91
CA SER A 656 -10.53 24.56 13.68
C SER A 656 -9.05 24.89 13.87
N ILE A 657 -8.32 23.94 14.46
CA ILE A 657 -6.86 23.97 14.56
C ILE A 657 -6.34 22.92 13.58
N GLU A 658 -5.80 23.38 12.45
CA GLU A 658 -5.38 22.53 11.35
C GLU A 658 -3.84 22.40 11.38
N PRO A 659 -3.26 21.22 11.70
CA PRO A 659 -1.81 21.04 11.75
C PRO A 659 -1.19 21.06 10.35
N VAL A 660 -0.06 21.78 10.19
CA VAL A 660 0.71 21.87 8.96
C VAL A 660 2.22 21.83 9.30
N GLY A 661 2.82 20.65 9.24
CA GLY A 661 4.19 20.45 9.68
C GLY A 661 4.37 20.82 11.16
N ASN A 662 5.30 21.75 11.45
CA ASN A 662 5.57 22.23 12.81
C ASN A 662 4.65 23.40 13.24
N TYR A 663 3.67 23.76 12.43
CA TYR A 663 2.78 24.89 12.63
C TYR A 663 1.32 24.46 12.68
N VAL A 664 0.46 25.39 13.03
CA VAL A 664 -1.00 25.24 12.93
C VAL A 664 -1.59 26.43 12.16
N LEU A 665 -2.68 26.19 11.47
CA LEU A 665 -3.60 27.19 10.97
C LEU A 665 -4.83 27.22 11.87
N LEU A 666 -5.35 28.41 12.17
CA LEU A 666 -6.59 28.58 12.94
C LEU A 666 -7.66 29.15 12.00
N LYS A 667 -8.66 28.32 11.66
CA LYS A 667 -9.73 28.71 10.75
C LYS A 667 -11.03 28.94 11.49
N ASN A 668 -11.64 30.10 11.30
CA ASN A 668 -12.92 30.43 11.92
C ASN A 668 -14.11 29.73 11.23
N ARG A 669 -14.99 29.16 12.02
CA ARG A 669 -16.15 28.41 11.51
C ARG A 669 -17.17 29.28 10.81
N ALA A 670 -17.44 30.49 11.29
CA ALA A 670 -18.46 31.38 10.74
C ALA A 670 -17.98 32.14 9.51
N THR A 671 -16.76 32.67 9.55
CA THR A 671 -16.21 33.52 8.48
C THR A 671 -15.50 32.72 7.39
N ASN A 672 -15.11 31.48 7.69
CA ASN A 672 -14.29 30.61 6.84
C ASN A 672 -12.89 31.20 6.57
N LEU A 673 -12.46 32.22 7.31
CA LEU A 673 -11.16 32.88 7.21
C LEU A 673 -10.17 32.29 8.23
N TYR A 674 -8.89 32.43 7.93
CA TYR A 674 -7.79 32.00 8.80
C TYR A 674 -7.25 33.16 9.62
N LEU A 675 -6.88 32.92 10.87
CA LEU A 675 -6.18 33.88 11.69
C LEU A 675 -4.83 34.21 11.04
N ASP A 676 -4.54 35.50 10.86
CA ASP A 676 -3.42 36.01 10.10
C ASP A 676 -2.68 37.08 10.90
N GLY A 677 -1.33 36.96 10.98
CA GLY A 677 -0.48 37.97 11.59
C GLY A 677 -0.33 39.24 10.73
N MET A 678 -0.84 39.24 9.50
CA MET A 678 -0.90 40.37 8.57
C MET A 678 0.47 41.02 8.30
N TYR A 679 1.56 40.25 8.44
CA TYR A 679 2.94 40.75 8.36
C TYR A 679 3.24 41.93 9.31
N ARG A 680 2.46 42.05 10.37
CA ARG A 680 2.65 43.13 11.39
C ARG A 680 3.60 42.64 12.47
N ASN A 681 4.73 43.30 12.65
CA ASN A 681 5.85 42.85 13.50
C ASN A 681 6.15 43.77 14.68
N THR A 682 5.24 44.67 15.04
CA THR A 682 5.38 45.56 16.19
C THR A 682 4.42 45.14 17.31
N ASN A 683 4.87 45.29 18.56
CA ASN A 683 4.02 45.07 19.75
C ASN A 683 2.76 45.92 19.70
N GLY A 684 1.60 45.34 20.00
CA GLY A 684 0.30 45.98 19.90
C GLY A 684 -0.30 46.02 18.51
N SER A 685 0.30 45.31 17.54
CA SER A 685 -0.32 45.13 16.22
C SER A 685 -1.55 44.23 16.33
N LEU A 686 -2.57 44.53 15.52
CA LEU A 686 -3.81 43.75 15.47
C LEU A 686 -3.60 42.41 14.76
N ALA A 687 -4.22 41.35 15.23
CA ALA A 687 -4.34 40.08 14.53
C ALA A 687 -5.53 40.12 13.58
N GLY A 688 -5.34 39.78 12.32
CA GLY A 688 -6.37 39.78 11.30
C GLY A 688 -6.92 38.42 10.95
N GLN A 689 -7.87 38.43 10.00
CA GLN A 689 -8.42 37.21 9.36
C GLN A 689 -8.31 37.36 7.85
N TYR A 690 -7.92 36.29 7.16
CA TYR A 690 -7.74 36.32 5.72
C TYR A 690 -8.10 34.97 5.09
N SER A 691 -8.55 34.96 3.82
CA SER A 691 -8.71 33.73 3.05
C SER A 691 -7.39 32.97 3.03
N TYR A 692 -7.45 31.64 2.91
CA TYR A 692 -6.22 30.86 2.81
C TYR A 692 -5.38 31.35 1.61
N SER A 693 -4.17 31.78 1.89
CA SER A 693 -3.24 32.30 0.89
C SER A 693 -1.93 31.52 0.82
N GLY A 694 -1.72 30.55 1.72
CA GLY A 694 -0.44 29.86 1.90
C GLY A 694 0.67 30.77 2.44
N SER A 695 0.33 31.98 2.86
CA SER A 695 1.27 32.98 3.42
C SER A 695 1.79 32.51 4.78
N ASP A 696 3.07 32.73 5.03
CA ASP A 696 3.71 32.48 6.33
C ASP A 696 3.07 33.25 7.50
N ALA A 697 2.37 34.35 7.21
CA ALA A 697 1.65 35.13 8.22
C ALA A 697 0.43 34.37 8.79
N GLN A 698 -0.06 33.31 8.12
CA GLN A 698 -1.15 32.47 8.58
C GLN A 698 -0.69 31.30 9.45
N TYR A 699 0.61 31.03 9.51
CA TYR A 699 1.16 29.91 10.28
C TYR A 699 1.53 30.34 11.70
N TRP A 700 1.09 29.52 12.67
CA TRP A 700 1.32 29.79 14.10
C TRP A 700 1.99 28.58 14.74
N THR A 701 3.05 28.79 15.52
CA THR A 701 3.59 27.76 16.40
C THR A 701 2.71 27.67 17.63
N ARG A 702 2.27 26.46 17.98
CA ARG A 702 1.53 26.18 19.20
C ARG A 702 2.49 25.73 20.28
N GLU A 703 2.63 26.54 21.34
CA GLU A 703 3.50 26.25 22.49
C GLU A 703 2.64 25.94 23.73
N THR A 704 2.93 24.80 24.40
CA THR A 704 2.17 24.41 25.61
C THR A 704 2.79 24.97 26.86
N THR A 705 1.96 25.59 27.74
CA THR A 705 2.35 26.14 29.02
C THR A 705 1.37 25.64 30.09
N GLY A 706 1.73 24.55 30.78
CA GLY A 706 0.83 23.87 31.71
C GLY A 706 -0.44 23.35 31.01
N SER A 707 -1.61 23.77 31.43
CA SER A 707 -2.90 23.45 30.81
C SER A 707 -3.34 24.41 29.70
N TYR A 708 -2.50 25.38 29.37
CA TYR A 708 -2.76 26.43 28.38
C TYR A 708 -1.83 26.30 27.17
N VAL A 709 -2.16 27.00 26.09
CA VAL A 709 -1.33 27.13 24.90
C VAL A 709 -1.07 28.59 24.58
N LYS A 710 0.06 28.86 23.94
CA LYS A 710 0.40 30.15 23.29
C LYS A 710 0.50 29.94 21.79
N PHE A 711 0.09 30.94 21.02
CA PHE A 711 0.22 30.91 19.56
C PHE A 711 1.20 32.00 19.12
N LYS A 712 2.34 31.56 18.56
CA LYS A 712 3.40 32.44 18.07
C LYS A 712 3.36 32.49 16.55
N ASN A 713 3.21 33.67 15.98
CA ASN A 713 3.17 33.85 14.54
C ASN A 713 4.54 33.57 13.89
N LYS A 714 4.54 32.83 12.78
CA LYS A 714 5.77 32.41 12.09
C LYS A 714 6.57 33.59 11.55
N VAL A 715 5.92 34.63 11.03
CA VAL A 715 6.59 35.80 10.41
C VAL A 715 7.02 36.79 11.44
N SER A 716 6.08 37.24 12.29
CA SER A 716 6.36 38.33 13.25
C SER A 716 7.14 37.86 14.47
N GLY A 717 7.07 36.57 14.81
CA GLY A 717 7.60 36.05 16.05
C GLY A 717 6.81 36.50 17.30
N LEU A 718 5.72 37.24 17.11
CA LEU A 718 4.87 37.76 18.18
C LEU A 718 3.80 36.72 18.57
N TYR A 719 3.32 36.81 19.80
CA TYR A 719 2.27 35.93 20.35
C TYR A 719 0.90 36.58 20.26
N LEU A 720 -0.12 35.78 20.00
CA LEU A 720 -1.52 36.21 20.07
C LEU A 720 -1.86 36.64 21.50
N ASP A 721 -2.38 37.85 21.67
CA ASP A 721 -2.56 38.49 22.95
C ASP A 721 -3.95 39.13 23.11
N GLY A 722 -4.63 38.85 24.21
CA GLY A 722 -5.92 39.45 24.56
C GLY A 722 -5.82 40.83 25.21
N MET A 723 -4.59 41.37 25.42
CA MET A 723 -4.30 42.70 25.96
C MET A 723 -4.98 43.03 27.32
N GLY A 724 -5.46 42.03 28.06
CA GLY A 724 -6.17 42.25 29.31
C GLY A 724 -7.52 42.98 29.18
N THR A 725 -8.01 43.12 27.95
CA THR A 725 -9.28 43.83 27.68
C THR A 725 -10.45 42.92 27.90
N THR A 726 -11.34 43.25 28.86
CA THR A 726 -12.51 42.46 29.22
C THR A 726 -13.80 42.92 28.54
N THR A 727 -13.70 43.85 27.59
CA THR A 727 -14.86 44.39 26.86
C THR A 727 -15.20 43.44 25.68
N ASN A 728 -16.48 43.05 25.58
CA ASN A 728 -16.98 42.30 24.44
C ASN A 728 -16.77 43.08 23.13
N GLY A 729 -16.24 42.38 22.14
CA GLY A 729 -15.94 42.93 20.81
C GLY A 729 -14.57 43.58 20.69
N ALA A 730 -13.74 43.56 21.75
CA ALA A 730 -12.36 44.01 21.66
C ALA A 730 -11.57 43.21 20.66
N ASP A 731 -10.72 43.86 19.88
CA ASP A 731 -9.85 43.22 18.92
C ASP A 731 -8.75 42.40 19.60
N LEU A 732 -8.20 41.42 18.91
CA LEU A 732 -7.03 40.67 19.33
C LEU A 732 -5.74 41.27 18.74
N PHE A 733 -4.68 41.15 19.50
CA PHE A 733 -3.40 41.78 19.20
C PHE A 733 -2.27 40.74 19.10
N GLN A 734 -1.13 41.19 18.65
CA GLN A 734 0.13 40.43 18.67
C GLN A 734 1.14 41.20 19.55
N TRP A 735 1.82 40.46 20.45
CA TRP A 735 2.79 41.05 21.37
C TRP A 735 4.02 40.16 21.55
N GLY A 736 5.16 40.73 21.86
CA GLY A 736 6.36 40.00 22.25
C GLY A 736 6.10 39.03 23.40
N GLN A 737 6.92 38.01 23.54
CA GLN A 737 6.78 37.07 24.65
C GLN A 737 6.74 37.77 26.01
N SER A 738 5.74 37.41 26.79
CA SER A 738 5.57 37.92 28.17
C SER A 738 5.13 36.79 29.11
N SER A 739 5.23 37.08 30.42
CA SER A 739 4.68 36.19 31.47
C SER A 739 3.19 36.47 31.74
N SER A 740 2.56 37.36 30.99
CA SER A 740 1.17 37.72 31.12
C SER A 740 0.23 36.57 30.74
N PHE A 741 -0.83 36.39 31.49
CA PHE A 741 -1.89 35.45 31.16
C PHE A 741 -2.70 35.85 29.92
N ASN A 742 -2.52 37.07 29.39
CA ASN A 742 -3.18 37.50 28.16
C ASN A 742 -2.72 36.76 26.89
N GLN A 743 -1.56 36.06 26.94
CA GLN A 743 -1.05 35.23 25.84
C GLN A 743 -1.39 33.74 25.95
N GLU A 744 -2.07 33.38 27.05
CA GLU A 744 -2.39 32.00 27.37
C GLU A 744 -3.85 31.69 27.04
N TRP A 745 -4.08 30.62 26.31
CA TRP A 745 -5.38 30.23 25.82
C TRP A 745 -5.72 28.79 26.25
N SER A 746 -6.92 28.60 26.82
CA SER A 746 -7.46 27.26 27.04
C SER A 746 -8.20 26.79 25.77
N ILE A 747 -8.03 25.51 25.41
CA ILE A 747 -8.70 24.89 24.28
C ILE A 747 -9.85 24.03 24.84
N ASN A 748 -11.08 24.36 24.47
CA ASN A 748 -12.25 23.59 24.85
C ASN A 748 -12.94 23.03 23.60
N ILE A 749 -13.10 21.73 23.51
CA ILE A 749 -13.76 21.07 22.37
C ILE A 749 -15.27 21.36 22.45
N VAL A 750 -15.82 21.94 21.39
CA VAL A 750 -17.26 22.30 21.32
C VAL A 750 -18.08 21.19 20.64
N GLY A 751 -17.45 20.31 19.92
CA GLY A 751 -18.06 19.16 19.23
C GLY A 751 -17.29 18.79 17.96
N THR A 752 -17.40 17.54 17.57
CA THR A 752 -17.02 17.08 16.24
C THR A 752 -18.26 17.19 15.33
N GLN A 753 -18.22 18.03 14.32
CA GLN A 753 -19.22 17.99 13.25
C GLN A 753 -18.61 17.37 11.99
N SER A 754 -19.29 16.35 11.47
CA SER A 754 -19.17 16.04 10.05
C SER A 754 -19.58 17.29 9.26
N LEU A 755 -18.85 17.67 8.24
CA LEU A 755 -19.18 18.81 7.37
C LEU A 755 -20.49 18.52 6.63
N ASN A 756 -21.63 18.77 7.27
CA ASN A 756 -22.93 18.79 6.62
C ASN A 756 -23.15 20.14 5.94
N ILE A 757 -23.07 20.16 4.62
CA ILE A 757 -23.62 21.22 3.81
C ILE A 757 -25.12 20.95 3.70
N ASN A 758 -25.88 21.72 4.49
CA ASN A 758 -27.34 21.81 4.56
C ASN A 758 -28.08 20.80 5.44
N SER A 759 -28.65 21.39 6.49
CA SER A 759 -29.63 20.82 7.41
C SER A 759 -30.95 20.51 6.72
N VAL A 760 -31.44 19.27 6.82
CA VAL A 760 -32.87 18.95 6.87
C VAL A 760 -33.09 17.90 7.97
N SER A 761 -34.08 18.17 8.80
CA SER A 761 -34.56 17.56 10.02
C SER A 761 -34.49 16.06 10.20
N LYS A 762 -34.18 15.70 11.45
CA LYS A 762 -34.11 14.40 12.11
C LYS A 762 -35.38 13.54 11.98
N GLY A 763 -35.17 12.26 11.64
CA GLY A 763 -35.97 11.14 12.15
C GLY A 763 -35.05 10.29 13.05
N ALA A 764 -35.53 9.93 14.22
CA ALA A 764 -34.78 9.23 15.26
C ALA A 764 -34.37 7.81 14.85
N ILE A 765 -33.09 7.48 15.03
CA ILE A 765 -32.59 6.10 15.05
C ILE A 765 -31.76 5.92 16.31
N SER A 766 -31.96 4.78 16.97
CA SER A 766 -31.41 4.36 18.25
C SER A 766 -29.88 4.47 18.37
N GLU A 767 -29.42 4.95 19.53
CA GLU A 767 -28.00 5.07 19.91
C GLU A 767 -27.37 3.67 20.11
N GLU A 768 -26.36 3.34 19.32
CA GLU A 768 -25.33 2.38 19.73
C GLU A 768 -24.28 3.10 20.58
N SER A 769 -24.01 2.55 21.76
CA SER A 769 -23.13 3.10 22.79
C SER A 769 -21.67 3.19 22.31
N ASN A 770 -21.16 4.38 22.08
CA ASN A 770 -19.74 4.63 21.79
C ASN A 770 -18.90 4.51 23.07
N PHE A 771 -18.34 3.32 23.30
CA PHE A 771 -17.36 3.06 24.35
C PHE A 771 -15.99 3.66 23.92
N SER A 772 -15.59 4.78 24.53
CA SER A 772 -14.29 5.41 24.27
C SER A 772 -13.36 5.24 25.46
N ILE A 773 -12.10 4.87 25.18
CA ILE A 773 -11.06 4.64 26.19
C ILE A 773 -9.89 5.59 25.91
N ALA A 774 -9.47 6.32 26.93
CA ALA A 774 -8.30 7.18 26.89
C ALA A 774 -7.22 6.72 27.87
N PHE A 775 -5.96 6.91 27.49
CA PHE A 775 -4.77 6.61 28.29
C PHE A 775 -3.90 7.84 28.37
N PHE A 776 -3.54 8.28 29.56
CA PHE A 776 -2.59 9.40 29.71
C PHE A 776 -1.88 9.37 31.08
N PRO A 777 -0.63 9.82 31.13
CA PRO A 777 0.24 10.07 29.96
C PRO A 777 0.70 8.76 29.31
N ASN A 778 1.00 8.83 28.03
CA ASN A 778 1.71 7.75 27.31
C ASN A 778 2.69 8.40 26.34
N PRO A 779 4.01 8.24 26.51
CA PRO A 779 4.71 7.46 27.56
C PRO A 779 4.55 8.03 28.98
N PHE A 780 4.70 7.16 30.00
CA PHE A 780 4.59 7.52 31.43
C PHE A 780 5.85 7.13 32.21
N SER A 781 6.09 7.81 33.34
CA SER A 781 7.25 7.53 34.20
C SER A 781 6.87 6.85 35.51
N THR A 782 5.73 7.18 36.09
CA THR A 782 5.24 6.62 37.36
C THR A 782 3.97 5.80 37.17
N ASN A 783 2.88 6.45 36.79
CA ASN A 783 1.57 5.85 36.56
C ASN A 783 0.95 6.40 35.27
N PHE A 784 0.04 5.63 34.69
CA PHE A 784 -0.89 6.12 33.66
C PHE A 784 -2.32 5.91 34.12
N LYS A 785 -3.21 6.77 33.66
CA LYS A 785 -4.65 6.71 33.91
C LYS A 785 -5.35 6.06 32.71
N VAL A 786 -6.20 5.09 33.01
CA VAL A 786 -7.17 4.54 32.05
C VAL A 786 -8.51 5.17 32.33
N GLU A 787 -9.13 5.75 31.35
CA GLU A 787 -10.42 6.42 31.46
C GLU A 787 -11.35 5.91 30.35
N ALA A 788 -12.46 5.30 30.76
CA ALA A 788 -13.51 4.84 29.85
C ALA A 788 -14.69 5.83 29.96
N ALA A 789 -14.84 6.67 28.96
CA ALA A 789 -15.94 7.60 28.88
C ALA A 789 -17.22 6.88 28.43
N LYS A 790 -18.34 7.16 29.11
CA LYS A 790 -19.67 6.57 28.85
C LYS A 790 -19.79 5.04 29.07
N SER A 791 -18.93 4.46 29.89
CA SER A 791 -19.17 3.09 30.33
C SER A 791 -20.29 3.10 31.39
N SER A 792 -21.35 2.36 31.16
CA SER A 792 -22.41 2.08 32.14
C SER A 792 -22.09 0.87 33.01
N GLU A 793 -20.88 0.30 32.89
CA GLU A 793 -20.45 -0.89 33.63
C GLU A 793 -19.00 -0.75 34.08
N PRO A 794 -18.56 -1.55 35.08
CA PRO A 794 -17.16 -1.63 35.46
C PRO A 794 -16.29 -2.12 34.30
N ILE A 795 -15.04 -1.66 34.23
CA ILE A 795 -14.05 -2.12 33.25
C ILE A 795 -12.95 -2.90 33.96
N ARG A 796 -12.48 -3.96 33.29
CA ARG A 796 -11.28 -4.71 33.65
C ARG A 796 -10.13 -4.29 32.75
N VAL A 797 -8.99 -3.98 33.35
CA VAL A 797 -7.76 -3.57 32.65
C VAL A 797 -6.67 -4.58 32.95
N SER A 798 -6.19 -5.29 31.93
CA SER A 798 -5.08 -6.24 32.01
C SER A 798 -3.87 -5.71 31.26
N ILE A 799 -2.67 -5.76 31.85
CA ILE A 799 -1.40 -5.34 31.27
C ILE A 799 -0.54 -6.56 31.02
N PHE A 800 0.00 -6.67 29.80
CA PHE A 800 0.87 -7.76 29.37
C PHE A 800 2.24 -7.20 28.96
N ASP A 801 3.30 -7.92 29.26
CA ASP A 801 4.62 -7.64 28.74
C ASP A 801 4.75 -8.06 27.25
N VAL A 802 5.90 -7.78 26.63
CA VAL A 802 6.14 -8.11 25.23
C VAL A 802 6.18 -9.61 24.92
N ALA A 803 6.29 -10.45 25.94
CA ALA A 803 6.22 -11.91 25.83
C ALA A 803 4.78 -12.43 25.96
N GLY A 804 3.79 -11.55 26.19
CA GLY A 804 2.38 -11.91 26.36
C GLY A 804 2.03 -12.38 27.77
N LYS A 805 2.93 -12.24 28.75
CA LYS A 805 2.66 -12.56 30.15
C LYS A 805 1.89 -11.42 30.81
N LYS A 806 0.78 -11.73 31.47
CA LYS A 806 0.02 -10.75 32.25
C LYS A 806 0.83 -10.29 33.49
N VAL A 807 1.12 -9.00 33.58
CA VAL A 807 1.98 -8.41 34.63
C VAL A 807 1.21 -7.55 35.62
N GLN A 808 0.04 -7.06 35.25
CA GLN A 808 -0.85 -6.32 36.14
C GLN A 808 -2.29 -6.45 35.68
N GLU A 809 -3.24 -6.44 36.65
CA GLU A 809 -4.69 -6.40 36.38
C GLU A 809 -5.42 -5.60 37.43
N ALA A 810 -6.45 -4.88 37.06
CA ALA A 810 -7.35 -4.16 37.96
C ALA A 810 -8.74 -4.00 37.35
N GLU A 811 -9.75 -3.88 38.20
CA GLU A 811 -11.13 -3.54 37.81
C GLU A 811 -11.54 -2.20 38.42
N SER A 812 -12.34 -1.42 37.70
CA SER A 812 -12.91 -0.21 38.25
C SER A 812 -14.03 -0.56 39.23
N SER A 813 -14.01 0.07 40.40
CA SER A 813 -15.00 -0.15 41.45
C SER A 813 -16.30 0.67 41.30
N THR A 814 -16.36 1.53 40.27
CA THR A 814 -17.47 2.49 40.08
C THR A 814 -17.78 2.68 38.59
N GLU A 815 -18.98 3.11 38.29
CA GLU A 815 -19.46 3.50 36.95
C GLU A 815 -18.62 4.62 36.25
N SER A 816 -17.64 5.20 36.96
CA SER A 816 -16.78 6.26 36.45
C SER A 816 -15.70 5.78 35.47
N GLY A 817 -15.47 4.44 35.37
CA GLY A 817 -14.57 3.84 34.42
C GLY A 817 -13.11 4.33 34.47
N GLN A 818 -12.61 4.77 35.66
CA GLN A 818 -11.26 5.32 35.81
C GLN A 818 -10.39 4.40 36.66
N LEU A 819 -9.17 4.10 36.15
CA LEU A 819 -8.15 3.35 36.87
C LEU A 819 -6.78 3.99 36.73
N LEU A 820 -5.99 3.99 37.82
CA LEU A 820 -4.60 4.44 37.85
C LEU A 820 -3.69 3.19 37.98
N MET A 821 -2.82 2.96 37.00
CA MET A 821 -2.03 1.74 36.91
C MET A 821 -0.57 2.05 36.48
N GLY A 822 0.29 1.04 36.57
CA GLY A 822 1.64 1.08 36.02
C GLY A 822 2.75 1.42 37.02
N SER A 823 2.46 1.70 38.31
CA SER A 823 3.48 2.01 39.31
C SER A 823 4.54 0.91 39.50
N SER A 824 4.12 -0.34 39.43
CA SER A 824 4.98 -1.53 39.63
C SER A 824 5.68 -2.03 38.35
N LEU A 825 5.40 -1.44 37.20
CA LEU A 825 6.00 -1.86 35.93
C LEU A 825 7.46 -1.39 35.86
N GLN A 826 8.30 -2.17 35.21
CA GLN A 826 9.66 -1.75 34.82
C GLN A 826 9.62 -0.89 33.55
N PRO A 827 10.66 -0.06 33.24
CA PRO A 827 10.73 0.63 31.96
C PRO A 827 10.59 -0.35 30.77
N GLY A 828 9.74 -0.06 29.82
CA GLY A 828 9.49 -0.94 28.70
C GLY A 828 8.18 -0.72 27.97
N LEU A 829 7.94 -1.52 26.94
CA LEU A 829 6.73 -1.57 26.13
C LEU A 829 5.76 -2.61 26.70
N TYR A 830 4.49 -2.24 26.83
CA TYR A 830 3.41 -3.10 27.34
C TYR A 830 2.18 -3.04 26.44
N LEU A 831 1.43 -4.14 26.42
CA LEU A 831 0.09 -4.21 25.82
C LEU A 831 -0.95 -4.11 26.94
N VAL A 832 -1.89 -3.20 26.81
CA VAL A 832 -3.01 -3.05 27.74
C VAL A 832 -4.28 -3.50 27.05
N LYS A 833 -5.01 -4.42 27.65
CA LYS A 833 -6.35 -4.84 27.25
C LYS A 833 -7.36 -4.30 28.22
N VAL A 834 -8.41 -3.64 27.73
CA VAL A 834 -9.52 -3.11 28.52
C VAL A 834 -10.79 -3.80 28.07
N GLU A 835 -11.52 -4.38 29.00
CA GLU A 835 -12.74 -5.16 28.78
C GLU A 835 -13.88 -4.63 29.65
N GLY A 836 -15.09 -4.62 29.11
CA GLY A 836 -16.29 -4.44 29.94
C GLY A 836 -16.53 -5.71 30.75
N VAL A 837 -16.90 -5.57 32.04
CA VAL A 837 -17.04 -6.73 32.94
C VAL A 837 -18.29 -7.54 32.61
N ASN A 838 -19.35 -6.88 32.13
CA ASN A 838 -20.64 -7.50 31.83
C ASN A 838 -21.01 -7.50 30.33
N SER A 839 -20.11 -7.05 29.47
CA SER A 839 -20.32 -6.95 28.02
C SER A 839 -19.15 -7.59 27.24
N ASN A 840 -19.35 -7.84 25.97
CA ASN A 840 -18.29 -8.34 25.08
C ASN A 840 -17.39 -7.23 24.54
N LEU A 841 -17.41 -6.04 25.12
CA LEU A 841 -16.57 -4.93 24.70
C LEU A 841 -15.12 -5.16 25.12
N SER A 842 -14.20 -5.08 24.16
CA SER A 842 -12.76 -5.23 24.41
C SER A 842 -11.95 -4.33 23.46
N LYS A 843 -10.95 -3.63 24.01
CA LYS A 843 -9.96 -2.84 23.22
C LYS A 843 -8.56 -3.07 23.77
N SER A 844 -7.57 -3.09 22.87
CA SER A 844 -6.16 -3.27 23.23
C SER A 844 -5.32 -2.07 22.76
N PHE A 845 -4.33 -1.68 23.58
CA PHE A 845 -3.50 -0.49 23.36
C PHE A 845 -2.03 -0.79 23.71
N LYS A 846 -1.11 -0.04 23.12
CA LYS A 846 0.32 -0.08 23.47
C LYS A 846 0.64 1.11 24.38
N ILE A 847 1.34 0.87 25.47
CA ILE A 847 1.85 1.90 26.38
C ILE A 847 3.35 1.72 26.60
N ILE A 848 4.03 2.82 26.90
CA ILE A 848 5.48 2.83 27.14
C ILE A 848 5.75 3.42 28.52
N LYS A 849 6.41 2.65 29.39
CA LYS A 849 6.99 3.17 30.63
C LYS A 849 8.44 3.60 30.38
N LYS A 850 8.77 4.85 30.74
CA LYS A 850 10.12 5.43 30.68
C LYS A 850 10.92 5.12 31.93
#